data_e5b4d09cf2f7f967f0aa79fadae0821f
#
_entry.id   e5b4d09cf2f7f967f0aa79fadae0821f
#
_cell.length_a   1.000
_cell.length_b   1.000
_cell.length_c   1.000
_cell.angle_alpha   90.00
_cell.angle_beta   90.00
_cell.angle_gamma   90.00
#
_symmetry.space_group_name_H-M   'P 1'
#
loop_
_entity.id
_entity.type
_entity.pdbx_description
1 polymer ?
#
loop_
_entity_poly.entity_id
_entity_poly.type
_entity_poly.pdbx_seq_one_letter_code
_entity_poly.pdbx_strand_id
1 'polypeptide(L)'
;MESLKFTQLAVGEFKLDALADFCLSALDNCIAIVGSSTDFYVMEMVKDRSANISLPYRVKFANIPQKRPFAPLLKPLSLSHMYEHSNTQESQELALDAIYVSECSLDPPKARVLQAEWIPNRVPPTCTVLTTYGACELYVQTNISQEWLPVNTNLFSILLEHKFPITKTLTDIRKFEKLREYINYYLITSFCWDHAEHIIYLGTAAGYIISLKFDESLIEFTKHMQIKTTLAKITYLTNYKNLLLACCVQGTIKLFKIDRENVNIKEVECLWSRKDRMTCRKAFIRFNPSLNSYIVVFCKSAHILVYRLTTQGLLQSSASAYVNGIKITGIEVLNDMEYIITTIVGHIKCIRISCPSSEELKIDEDFIQHNFDTTNMQILGICCSKNRCLWSVMLFRNKEYLHNSKYTNATAFLNVVKLNNQDALIRLRNVNIKIMDDVQDLIMTIGLDIFNNMEMDKYNEFFNIGQIKMPKILNDAFLQKMQIKLFITRNVAKHQRLKFRTYKSHTSIELDFLEPAVQSLHILSRLEYLQEYRKASTLSSFQQLSIACMQNKLQFLLSTLKDNINEENSFSETTENFLKAVNQHLNECSFDLSALHYKKEHCNVCNETINMNIFNKCSKQHVIQRCSVSQTQLPLFQKCYCPQCYALASSLENQLLKELFGGHEMLKCTFCRFLLTEDTY
;
A
#
# COMPACT_ATOMS: atom_id res chain seq x y z
N MET A 1 -26.43 6.76 -18.21
CA MET A 1 -25.23 6.71 -17.35
C MET A 1 -24.16 7.54 -18.03
N GLU A 2 -23.49 8.43 -17.30
CA GLU A 2 -22.33 9.13 -17.86
C GLU A 2 -21.25 8.14 -18.25
N SER A 3 -20.58 8.36 -19.38
CA SER A 3 -19.48 7.52 -19.83
C SER A 3 -18.32 7.65 -18.86
N LEU A 4 -17.71 6.52 -18.49
CA LEU A 4 -16.53 6.50 -17.63
C LEU A 4 -15.36 7.18 -18.36
N LYS A 5 -14.63 8.03 -17.63
CA LYS A 5 -13.50 8.78 -18.18
C LYS A 5 -12.35 8.85 -17.16
N PHE A 6 -11.15 8.53 -17.61
CA PHE A 6 -9.92 8.81 -16.88
C PHE A 6 -9.40 10.22 -17.17
N THR A 7 -9.10 10.95 -16.12
CA THR A 7 -8.43 12.24 -16.18
C THR A 7 -7.03 12.11 -15.59
N GLN A 8 -6.02 12.46 -16.36
CA GLN A 8 -4.62 12.44 -15.93
C GLN A 8 -4.36 13.51 -14.87
N LEU A 9 -3.75 13.11 -13.78
CA LEU A 9 -3.36 13.99 -12.68
C LEU A 9 -1.85 14.20 -12.61
N ALA A 10 -1.07 13.16 -12.92
CA ALA A 10 0.39 13.21 -12.88
C ALA A 10 1.01 12.20 -13.84
N VAL A 11 2.29 12.41 -14.20
CA VAL A 11 3.09 11.49 -15.02
C VAL A 11 4.46 11.30 -14.38
N GLY A 12 4.88 10.04 -14.25
CA GLY A 12 6.25 9.66 -13.89
C GLY A 12 6.96 9.01 -15.06
N GLU A 13 8.23 9.34 -15.25
CA GLU A 13 9.08 8.78 -16.30
C GLU A 13 10.11 7.83 -15.69
N PHE A 14 10.28 6.65 -16.29
CA PHE A 14 11.21 5.61 -15.85
C PHE A 14 12.03 5.11 -17.04
N LYS A 15 13.33 4.89 -16.81
CA LYS A 15 14.21 4.23 -17.77
C LYS A 15 14.28 2.75 -17.42
N LEU A 16 13.65 1.90 -18.21
CA LEU A 16 13.56 0.46 -17.98
C LEU A 16 14.07 -0.29 -19.22
N ASP A 17 14.76 -1.38 -19.01
CA ASP A 17 15.27 -2.25 -20.09
C ASP A 17 14.17 -3.16 -20.65
N ALA A 18 13.21 -3.54 -19.84
CA ALA A 18 12.07 -4.34 -20.22
C ALA A 18 10.90 -4.15 -19.23
N LEU A 19 9.71 -4.49 -19.66
CA LEU A 19 8.53 -4.65 -18.82
C LEU A 19 7.74 -5.89 -19.27
N ALA A 20 7.10 -6.55 -18.31
CA ALA A 20 6.16 -7.63 -18.57
C ALA A 20 4.73 -7.08 -18.64
N ASP A 21 3.81 -7.86 -19.18
CA ASP A 21 2.37 -7.64 -18.99
C ASP A 21 2.02 -7.77 -17.51
N PHE A 22 1.00 -7.08 -17.07
CA PHE A 22 0.62 -7.00 -15.66
C PHE A 22 1.77 -6.51 -14.78
N CYS A 23 2.52 -5.52 -15.27
CA CYS A 23 3.75 -5.04 -14.67
C CYS A 23 3.58 -4.27 -13.36
N LEU A 24 2.35 -4.01 -12.91
CA LEU A 24 2.07 -3.30 -11.68
C LEU A 24 1.45 -4.24 -10.64
N SER A 25 2.07 -4.28 -9.47
CA SER A 25 1.53 -4.95 -8.28
C SER A 25 1.32 -3.91 -7.19
N ALA A 26 0.09 -3.66 -6.81
CA ALA A 26 -0.25 -2.67 -5.81
C ALA A 26 -0.87 -3.30 -4.57
N LEU A 27 -0.57 -2.73 -3.43
CA LEU A 27 -1.28 -2.94 -2.18
C LEU A 27 -1.34 -1.61 -1.43
N ASP A 28 -2.53 -1.22 -1.01
CA ASP A 28 -2.78 0.03 -0.31
C ASP A 28 -2.20 1.23 -1.09
N ASN A 29 -1.15 1.84 -0.57
CA ASN A 29 -0.51 3.02 -1.14
C ASN A 29 0.90 2.75 -1.69
N CYS A 30 1.23 1.47 -1.91
CA CYS A 30 2.51 1.02 -2.46
C CYS A 30 2.31 0.30 -3.79
N ILE A 31 3.19 0.54 -4.74
CA ILE A 31 3.19 -0.10 -6.07
C ILE A 31 4.57 -0.67 -6.35
N ALA A 32 4.64 -1.93 -6.80
CA ALA A 32 5.85 -2.57 -7.28
C ALA A 32 5.81 -2.74 -8.80
N ILE A 33 6.94 -2.51 -9.48
CA ILE A 33 7.08 -2.70 -10.93
C ILE A 33 7.69 -4.07 -11.21
N VAL A 34 6.99 -4.88 -11.99
CA VAL A 34 7.38 -6.24 -12.39
C VAL A 34 7.93 -6.24 -13.81
N GLY A 35 8.90 -7.08 -14.08
CA GLY A 35 9.43 -7.32 -15.42
C GLY A 35 10.75 -6.61 -15.75
N SER A 36 11.23 -5.69 -14.90
CA SER A 36 12.55 -5.10 -15.04
C SER A 36 13.65 -6.09 -14.65
N SER A 37 14.87 -5.88 -15.15
CA SER A 37 16.01 -6.78 -14.94
C SER A 37 17.15 -6.18 -14.13
N THR A 38 17.25 -4.86 -14.02
CA THR A 38 18.36 -4.22 -13.30
C THR A 38 17.98 -3.84 -11.87
N ASP A 39 16.79 -3.26 -11.72
CA ASP A 39 16.31 -2.72 -10.45
C ASP A 39 14.87 -3.14 -10.19
N PHE A 40 14.57 -3.40 -8.94
CA PHE A 40 13.22 -3.57 -8.45
C PHE A 40 12.71 -2.22 -7.96
N TYR A 41 11.78 -1.65 -8.72
CA TYR A 41 11.19 -0.35 -8.41
C TYR A 41 10.01 -0.51 -7.48
N VAL A 42 10.06 0.25 -6.38
CA VAL A 42 8.97 0.38 -5.42
C VAL A 42 8.55 1.84 -5.36
N MET A 43 7.28 2.10 -5.51
CA MET A 43 6.69 3.42 -5.43
C MET A 43 5.81 3.50 -4.19
N GLU A 44 6.12 4.41 -3.30
CA GLU A 44 5.36 4.65 -2.08
C GLU A 44 4.66 6.00 -2.17
N MET A 45 3.39 6.05 -1.79
CA MET A 45 2.65 7.30 -1.80
C MET A 45 3.28 8.31 -0.84
N VAL A 46 3.51 9.52 -1.33
CA VAL A 46 4.19 10.58 -0.58
C VAL A 46 3.30 11.04 0.57
N LYS A 47 3.84 11.00 1.78
CA LYS A 47 3.19 11.52 3.00
C LYS A 47 3.63 12.95 3.30
N ASP A 48 4.77 13.37 2.79
CA ASP A 48 5.40 14.64 3.11
C ASP A 48 4.66 15.83 2.48
N ARG A 49 4.31 16.81 3.32
CA ARG A 49 3.69 18.06 2.90
C ARG A 49 4.61 18.95 2.06
N SER A 50 5.93 18.87 2.24
CA SER A 50 6.90 19.73 1.55
C SER A 50 7.23 19.24 0.14
N ALA A 51 6.95 17.98 -0.18
CA ALA A 51 7.27 17.41 -1.48
C ALA A 51 6.54 18.15 -2.61
N ASN A 52 7.25 18.44 -3.70
CA ASN A 52 6.63 18.91 -4.93
C ASN A 52 5.73 17.80 -5.48
N ILE A 53 4.44 18.10 -5.66
CA ILE A 53 3.43 17.12 -6.07
C ILE A 53 3.43 17.01 -7.61
N SER A 54 4.57 16.70 -8.20
CA SER A 54 4.63 16.36 -9.64
C SER A 54 4.22 14.90 -9.86
N LEU A 55 4.59 14.02 -8.93
CA LEU A 55 4.17 12.61 -8.90
C LEU A 55 3.74 12.27 -7.46
N PRO A 56 2.57 11.64 -7.24
CA PRO A 56 2.08 11.32 -5.90
C PRO A 56 2.86 10.19 -5.21
N TYR A 57 3.85 9.63 -5.89
CA TYR A 57 4.67 8.54 -5.40
C TYR A 57 6.14 8.93 -5.30
N ARG A 58 6.79 8.54 -4.21
CA ARG A 58 8.24 8.53 -4.08
C ARG A 58 8.75 7.22 -4.66
N VAL A 59 9.60 7.30 -5.65
CA VAL A 59 10.22 6.14 -6.29
C VAL A 59 11.45 5.74 -5.49
N LYS A 60 11.51 4.47 -5.12
CA LYS A 60 12.66 3.81 -4.51
C LYS A 60 13.03 2.62 -5.37
N PHE A 61 14.25 2.17 -5.26
CA PHE A 61 14.70 0.98 -5.95
C PHE A 61 15.55 0.12 -5.03
N ALA A 62 15.47 -1.18 -5.24
CA ALA A 62 16.31 -2.18 -4.63
C ALA A 62 16.97 -2.99 -5.75
N ASN A 63 18.16 -3.48 -5.51
CA ASN A 63 18.82 -4.36 -6.46
C ASN A 63 18.06 -5.68 -6.58
N ILE A 64 17.76 -6.09 -7.80
CA ILE A 64 17.21 -7.42 -8.05
C ILE A 64 18.29 -8.44 -7.70
N PRO A 65 17.96 -9.46 -6.89
CA PRO A 65 18.92 -10.50 -6.56
C PRO A 65 19.30 -11.25 -7.84
N GLN A 66 20.51 -11.05 -8.29
CA GLN A 66 21.11 -11.83 -9.40
C GLN A 66 21.55 -13.22 -8.93
N LYS A 67 21.11 -13.61 -7.72
CA LYS A 67 21.35 -14.93 -7.16
C LYS A 67 20.72 -15.99 -8.02
N ARG A 68 21.49 -17.02 -8.28
CA ARG A 68 21.10 -18.22 -9.00
C ARG A 68 21.00 -19.33 -8.01
N PRO A 69 19.81 -19.64 -7.50
CA PRO A 69 19.66 -20.63 -6.41
C PRO A 69 20.26 -21.99 -6.75
N PHE A 70 20.25 -22.37 -8.04
CA PHE A 70 20.75 -23.65 -8.50
C PHE A 70 22.25 -23.67 -8.82
N ALA A 71 22.92 -22.53 -8.98
CA ALA A 71 24.33 -22.48 -9.35
C ALA A 71 25.25 -23.31 -8.42
N PRO A 72 25.12 -23.24 -7.09
CA PRO A 72 25.92 -24.07 -6.21
C PRO A 72 25.68 -25.57 -6.38
N LEU A 73 24.48 -25.95 -6.82
CA LEU A 73 24.09 -27.34 -7.04
C LEU A 73 24.57 -27.87 -8.40
N LEU A 74 24.63 -27.01 -9.41
CA LEU A 74 25.06 -27.36 -10.77
C LEU A 74 26.58 -27.39 -10.90
N LYS A 75 27.31 -26.55 -10.17
CA LYS A 75 28.76 -26.42 -10.24
C LYS A 75 29.56 -27.72 -10.16
N PRO A 76 29.22 -28.69 -9.28
CA PRO A 76 29.95 -29.97 -9.22
C PRO A 76 29.57 -30.94 -10.34
N LEU A 77 28.58 -30.63 -11.17
CA LEU A 77 28.11 -31.51 -12.24
C LEU A 77 28.81 -31.21 -13.57
N SER A 78 29.17 -32.23 -14.33
CA SER A 78 29.71 -32.07 -15.69
C SER A 78 28.56 -31.87 -16.70
N LEU A 79 28.09 -30.62 -16.84
CA LEU A 79 27.05 -30.28 -17.81
C LEU A 79 27.47 -30.51 -19.25
N SER A 80 28.78 -30.37 -19.57
CA SER A 80 29.31 -30.71 -20.89
C SER A 80 29.12 -32.16 -21.25
N HIS A 81 29.42 -33.08 -20.33
CA HIS A 81 29.16 -34.48 -20.52
C HIS A 81 27.66 -34.81 -20.71
N MET A 82 26.77 -34.12 -19.96
CA MET A 82 25.32 -34.27 -20.14
C MET A 82 24.88 -33.76 -21.52
N TYR A 83 25.47 -32.65 -21.99
CA TYR A 83 25.19 -32.09 -23.31
C TYR A 83 25.52 -33.05 -24.45
N GLU A 84 26.70 -33.73 -24.37
CA GLU A 84 27.15 -34.71 -25.37
C GLU A 84 26.25 -35.94 -25.45
N HIS A 85 25.59 -36.33 -24.37
CA HIS A 85 24.76 -37.50 -24.26
C HIS A 85 23.24 -37.21 -24.30
N SER A 86 22.86 -35.97 -24.56
CA SER A 86 21.48 -35.54 -24.63
C SER A 86 20.91 -35.57 -26.05
N ASN A 87 19.61 -35.69 -26.20
CA ASN A 87 18.95 -35.56 -27.48
C ASN A 87 18.91 -34.06 -27.89
N THR A 88 18.52 -33.78 -29.15
CA THR A 88 18.52 -32.43 -29.73
C THR A 88 17.67 -31.45 -28.90
N GLN A 89 16.53 -31.88 -28.37
CA GLN A 89 15.64 -31.04 -27.58
C GLN A 89 16.27 -30.73 -26.22
N GLU A 90 16.86 -31.73 -25.58
CA GLU A 90 17.57 -31.56 -24.29
C GLU A 90 18.80 -30.70 -24.42
N SER A 91 19.56 -30.83 -25.53
CA SER A 91 20.70 -29.98 -25.82
C SER A 91 20.29 -28.55 -26.02
N GLN A 92 19.16 -28.27 -26.68
CA GLN A 92 18.61 -26.92 -26.80
C GLN A 92 18.16 -26.37 -25.45
N GLU A 93 17.54 -27.16 -24.60
CA GLU A 93 17.12 -26.75 -23.24
C GLU A 93 18.36 -26.41 -22.41
N LEU A 94 19.38 -27.25 -22.38
CA LEU A 94 20.64 -26.99 -21.68
C LEU A 94 21.33 -25.71 -22.17
N ALA A 95 21.28 -25.43 -23.46
CA ALA A 95 21.94 -24.28 -24.07
C ALA A 95 21.15 -22.96 -23.94
N LEU A 96 19.83 -23.01 -23.80
CA LEU A 96 18.96 -21.83 -23.88
C LEU A 96 18.25 -21.49 -22.56
N ASP A 97 18.03 -22.47 -21.67
CA ASP A 97 17.37 -22.21 -20.41
C ASP A 97 18.33 -21.44 -19.47
N ALA A 98 17.87 -20.30 -19.00
CA ALA A 98 18.61 -19.41 -18.13
C ALA A 98 19.17 -20.07 -16.85
N ILE A 99 18.56 -21.16 -16.39
CA ILE A 99 19.00 -21.92 -15.21
C ILE A 99 20.31 -22.66 -15.49
N TYR A 100 20.45 -23.26 -16.67
CA TYR A 100 21.62 -24.05 -17.04
C TYR A 100 22.71 -23.22 -17.75
N VAL A 101 22.31 -22.27 -18.59
CA VAL A 101 23.23 -21.37 -19.33
C VAL A 101 24.15 -20.58 -18.40
N SER A 102 23.72 -20.34 -17.21
CA SER A 102 24.47 -19.58 -16.21
C SER A 102 25.86 -20.17 -15.91
N GLU A 103 26.01 -21.48 -16.07
CA GLU A 103 27.29 -22.18 -15.83
C GLU A 103 28.15 -22.30 -17.10
N CYS A 104 27.56 -22.03 -18.27
CA CYS A 104 28.22 -22.22 -19.57
C CYS A 104 28.52 -20.90 -20.29
N SER A 105 27.96 -19.78 -19.87
CA SER A 105 28.10 -18.47 -20.53
C SER A 105 28.92 -17.49 -19.73
N LEU A 106 29.78 -16.74 -20.44
CA LEU A 106 30.56 -15.64 -19.85
C LEU A 106 29.67 -14.44 -19.48
N ASP A 107 28.56 -14.24 -20.20
CA ASP A 107 27.59 -13.17 -19.95
C ASP A 107 26.16 -13.76 -19.88
N PRO A 108 25.80 -14.34 -18.77
CA PRO A 108 24.48 -14.98 -18.60
C PRO A 108 23.36 -13.93 -18.56
N PRO A 109 22.16 -14.29 -19.01
CA PRO A 109 21.02 -13.38 -18.99
C PRO A 109 20.76 -12.86 -17.57
N LYS A 110 20.40 -11.59 -17.45
CA LYS A 110 20.07 -10.99 -16.15
C LYS A 110 18.75 -11.53 -15.62
N ALA A 111 18.69 -11.74 -14.31
CA ALA A 111 17.43 -12.07 -13.65
C ALA A 111 16.41 -10.95 -13.87
N ARG A 112 15.13 -11.31 -14.02
CA ARG A 112 14.01 -10.37 -14.11
C ARG A 112 13.01 -10.67 -13.01
N VAL A 113 12.32 -9.64 -12.53
CA VAL A 113 11.20 -9.83 -11.61
C VAL A 113 10.05 -10.47 -12.37
N LEU A 114 9.70 -11.69 -11.99
CA LEU A 114 8.60 -12.47 -12.57
C LEU A 114 7.27 -12.14 -11.91
N GLN A 115 7.28 -12.03 -10.59
CA GLN A 115 6.10 -11.74 -9.76
C GLN A 115 6.55 -10.96 -8.52
N ALA A 116 5.72 -10.02 -8.10
CA ALA A 116 5.86 -9.33 -6.82
C ALA A 116 4.48 -9.27 -6.15
N GLU A 117 4.43 -9.54 -4.85
CA GLU A 117 3.21 -9.50 -4.08
C GLU A 117 3.48 -8.92 -2.69
N TRP A 118 2.62 -8.03 -2.27
CA TRP A 118 2.70 -7.37 -0.98
C TRP A 118 2.06 -8.20 0.12
N ILE A 119 2.64 -8.13 1.31
CA ILE A 119 2.02 -8.73 2.51
C ILE A 119 1.23 -7.62 3.22
N PRO A 120 -0.11 -7.70 3.24
CA PRO A 120 -0.94 -6.66 3.83
C PRO A 120 -0.80 -6.57 5.35
N ASN A 121 -1.16 -5.39 5.88
CA ASN A 121 -1.17 -5.08 7.31
C ASN A 121 0.19 -5.22 8.02
N ARG A 122 1.29 -5.20 7.27
CA ARG A 122 2.64 -5.23 7.83
C ARG A 122 3.24 -3.84 7.97
N VAL A 123 3.88 -3.62 9.12
CA VAL A 123 4.68 -2.44 9.41
C VAL A 123 6.05 -2.91 9.90
N PRO A 124 7.13 -2.64 9.16
CA PRO A 124 7.19 -1.92 7.87
C PRO A 124 6.58 -2.73 6.70
N PRO A 125 6.22 -2.07 5.58
CA PRO A 125 5.70 -2.74 4.39
C PRO A 125 6.66 -3.82 3.91
N THR A 126 6.11 -4.98 3.54
CA THR A 126 6.90 -6.15 3.12
C THR A 126 6.40 -6.62 1.75
N CYS A 127 7.32 -6.90 0.84
CA CYS A 127 7.04 -7.40 -0.50
C CYS A 127 7.80 -8.69 -0.78
N THR A 128 7.13 -9.70 -1.31
CA THR A 128 7.76 -10.93 -1.80
C THR A 128 8.04 -10.79 -3.28
N VAL A 129 9.26 -11.10 -3.70
CA VAL A 129 9.72 -10.98 -5.08
C VAL A 129 10.22 -12.32 -5.58
N LEU A 130 9.69 -12.77 -6.71
CA LEU A 130 10.12 -13.96 -7.44
C LEU A 130 10.82 -13.54 -8.72
N THR A 131 12.01 -14.10 -8.96
CA THR A 131 12.79 -13.86 -10.18
C THR A 131 12.66 -14.99 -11.19
N THR A 132 13.09 -14.73 -12.43
CA THR A 132 13.13 -15.74 -13.52
C THR A 132 14.04 -16.92 -13.21
N TYR A 133 14.99 -16.76 -12.28
CA TYR A 133 15.85 -17.85 -11.81
C TYR A 133 15.23 -18.69 -10.69
N GLY A 134 13.99 -18.39 -10.28
CA GLY A 134 13.33 -19.08 -9.17
C GLY A 134 13.78 -18.61 -7.78
N ALA A 135 14.60 -17.57 -7.68
CA ALA A 135 14.86 -16.93 -6.40
C ALA A 135 13.59 -16.23 -5.93
N CYS A 136 13.16 -16.58 -4.74
CA CYS A 136 11.96 -16.01 -4.10
C CYS A 136 12.38 -15.46 -2.74
N GLU A 137 12.36 -14.15 -2.59
CA GLU A 137 12.89 -13.43 -1.43
C GLU A 137 11.89 -12.39 -0.91
N LEU A 138 11.94 -12.15 0.39
CA LEU A 138 11.15 -11.13 1.08
C LEU A 138 11.98 -9.84 1.17
N TYR A 139 11.37 -8.73 0.78
CA TYR A 139 11.95 -7.39 0.88
C TYR A 139 11.20 -6.58 1.92
N VAL A 140 11.93 -5.96 2.81
CA VAL A 140 11.39 -5.10 3.87
C VAL A 140 12.03 -3.73 3.78
N GLN A 141 11.28 -2.69 4.02
CA GLN A 141 11.81 -1.35 4.15
C GLN A 141 12.49 -1.18 5.49
N THR A 142 13.74 -0.73 5.48
CA THR A 142 14.47 -0.42 6.72
C THR A 142 14.02 0.92 7.30
N ASN A 143 13.85 0.98 8.62
CA ASN A 143 13.43 2.21 9.30
C ASN A 143 14.50 3.32 9.20
N ILE A 144 15.78 2.96 9.16
CA ILE A 144 16.90 3.91 9.23
C ILE A 144 17.18 4.55 7.87
N SER A 145 17.44 3.75 6.84
CA SER A 145 17.81 4.27 5.49
C SER A 145 16.62 4.43 4.58
N GLN A 146 15.44 3.94 4.98
CA GLN A 146 14.26 3.82 4.13
C GLN A 146 14.53 3.07 2.81
N GLU A 147 15.57 2.28 2.76
CA GLU A 147 15.93 1.41 1.63
C GLU A 147 15.17 0.09 1.72
N TRP A 148 14.98 -0.54 0.57
CA TRP A 148 14.38 -1.86 0.47
C TRP A 148 15.49 -2.91 0.47
N LEU A 149 15.56 -3.71 1.53
CA LEU A 149 16.56 -4.76 1.69
C LEU A 149 15.91 -6.14 1.76
N PRO A 150 16.56 -7.16 1.18
CA PRO A 150 16.08 -8.53 1.34
C PRO A 150 16.22 -8.98 2.80
N VAL A 151 15.18 -9.58 3.33
CA VAL A 151 15.24 -10.31 4.60
C VAL A 151 16.02 -11.60 4.36
N ASN A 152 16.74 -12.09 5.37
CA ASN A 152 17.56 -13.32 5.25
C ASN A 152 16.75 -14.61 4.97
N THR A 153 15.45 -14.50 4.82
CA THR A 153 14.56 -15.62 4.53
C THR A 153 14.56 -15.93 3.03
N ASN A 154 15.34 -16.94 2.64
CA ASN A 154 15.33 -17.43 1.26
C ASN A 154 14.45 -18.68 1.17
N LEU A 155 13.28 -18.53 0.55
CA LEU A 155 12.29 -19.61 0.43
C LEU A 155 12.82 -20.84 -0.32
N PHE A 156 13.74 -20.64 -1.28
CA PHE A 156 14.38 -21.74 -1.97
C PHE A 156 15.29 -22.56 -1.04
N SER A 157 16.08 -21.91 -0.18
CA SER A 157 16.93 -22.60 0.80
C SER A 157 16.11 -23.42 1.78
N ILE A 158 14.97 -22.87 2.23
CA ILE A 158 14.02 -23.59 3.09
C ILE A 158 13.54 -24.87 2.42
N LEU A 159 13.16 -24.84 1.13
CA LEU A 159 12.72 -26.02 0.40
C LEU A 159 13.83 -27.08 0.28
N LEU A 160 15.10 -26.65 0.10
CA LEU A 160 16.23 -27.56 0.01
C LEU A 160 16.57 -28.21 1.36
N GLU A 161 16.62 -27.45 2.45
CA GLU A 161 16.98 -27.90 3.78
C GLU A 161 16.01 -28.95 4.31
N HIS A 162 14.72 -28.79 4.03
CA HIS A 162 13.70 -29.72 4.47
C HIS A 162 13.56 -30.97 3.59
N LYS A 163 14.52 -31.22 2.67
CA LYS A 163 14.61 -32.43 1.85
C LYS A 163 13.25 -32.94 1.40
N PHE A 164 12.46 -32.05 0.79
CA PHE A 164 11.21 -32.47 0.18
C PHE A 164 11.52 -33.64 -0.79
N PRO A 165 10.74 -34.64 -0.95
CA PRO A 165 10.93 -36.07 -1.00
C PRO A 165 12.00 -36.64 -1.93
N ILE A 166 12.92 -35.85 -2.46
CA ILE A 166 14.00 -36.38 -3.29
C ILE A 166 15.20 -36.75 -2.42
N THR A 167 15.28 -38.02 -2.05
CA THR A 167 16.37 -38.58 -1.23
C THR A 167 17.68 -38.83 -1.98
N LYS A 168 17.75 -38.55 -3.29
CA LYS A 168 18.95 -38.81 -4.10
C LYS A 168 19.92 -37.64 -4.04
N THR A 169 21.18 -37.92 -3.78
CA THR A 169 22.27 -36.95 -3.88
C THR A 169 22.46 -36.53 -5.33
N LEU A 170 22.67 -35.25 -5.59
CA LEU A 170 22.93 -34.70 -6.92
C LEU A 170 24.12 -35.35 -7.62
N THR A 171 25.10 -35.81 -6.84
CA THR A 171 26.30 -36.50 -7.34
C THR A 171 26.02 -37.79 -8.12
N ASP A 172 24.84 -38.38 -7.91
CA ASP A 172 24.42 -39.62 -8.60
C ASP A 172 23.70 -39.35 -9.91
N ILE A 173 23.44 -38.07 -10.25
CA ILE A 173 22.70 -37.68 -11.45
C ILE A 173 23.67 -37.59 -12.64
N ARG A 174 23.60 -38.57 -13.52
CA ARG A 174 24.38 -38.63 -14.78
C ARG A 174 23.59 -38.22 -16.03
N LYS A 175 22.26 -38.29 -15.97
CA LYS A 175 21.36 -38.01 -17.10
C LYS A 175 20.67 -36.67 -16.91
N PHE A 176 20.63 -35.83 -17.97
CA PHE A 176 19.98 -34.53 -17.97
C PHE A 176 18.50 -34.61 -17.57
N GLU A 177 17.75 -35.62 -18.04
CA GLU A 177 16.35 -35.83 -17.69
C GLU A 177 16.12 -35.86 -16.16
N LYS A 178 16.97 -36.60 -15.43
CA LYS A 178 16.88 -36.65 -13.96
C LYS A 178 17.29 -35.37 -13.28
N LEU A 179 18.29 -34.67 -13.83
CA LEU A 179 18.65 -33.33 -13.34
C LEU A 179 17.49 -32.35 -13.52
N ARG A 180 16.84 -32.37 -14.69
CA ARG A 180 15.66 -31.55 -14.98
C ARG A 180 14.50 -31.85 -14.02
N GLU A 181 14.20 -33.13 -13.76
CA GLU A 181 13.18 -33.53 -12.77
C GLU A 181 13.50 -32.97 -11.38
N TYR A 182 14.75 -33.07 -10.95
CA TYR A 182 15.21 -32.57 -9.67
C TYR A 182 15.05 -31.03 -9.59
N ILE A 183 15.56 -30.30 -10.58
CA ILE A 183 15.47 -28.85 -10.63
C ILE A 183 14.02 -28.40 -10.69
N ASN A 184 13.19 -28.97 -11.56
CA ASN A 184 11.79 -28.62 -11.70
C ASN A 184 10.99 -28.83 -10.41
N TYR A 185 11.39 -29.75 -9.58
CA TYR A 185 10.77 -29.98 -8.28
C TYR A 185 10.95 -28.77 -7.34
N TYR A 186 12.15 -28.20 -7.28
CA TYR A 186 12.48 -27.07 -6.40
C TYR A 186 12.29 -25.69 -7.06
N LEU A 187 12.20 -25.65 -8.39
CA LEU A 187 12.07 -24.40 -9.12
C LEU A 187 10.70 -23.75 -8.85
N ILE A 188 10.71 -22.71 -8.02
CA ILE A 188 9.52 -21.90 -7.75
C ILE A 188 9.20 -21.07 -9.00
N THR A 189 7.96 -21.15 -9.46
CA THR A 189 7.49 -20.50 -10.69
C THR A 189 6.30 -19.57 -10.49
N SER A 190 5.67 -19.65 -9.33
CA SER A 190 4.60 -18.74 -8.90
C SER A 190 4.39 -18.87 -7.40
N PHE A 191 3.78 -17.88 -6.80
CA PHE A 191 3.39 -17.92 -5.39
C PHE A 191 2.13 -17.06 -5.14
N CYS A 192 1.49 -17.26 -4.00
CA CYS A 192 0.49 -16.34 -3.46
C CYS A 192 0.44 -16.43 -1.93
N TRP A 193 0.03 -15.34 -1.29
CA TRP A 193 -0.10 -15.27 0.17
C TRP A 193 -1.55 -15.47 0.63
N ASP A 194 -1.74 -16.29 1.66
CA ASP A 194 -2.93 -16.24 2.50
C ASP A 194 -2.66 -15.28 3.66
N HIS A 195 -3.18 -14.08 3.53
CA HIS A 195 -2.89 -12.98 4.43
C HIS A 195 -3.50 -13.15 5.83
N ALA A 196 -4.56 -13.95 5.95
CA ALA A 196 -5.23 -14.18 7.22
C ALA A 196 -4.44 -15.12 8.15
N GLU A 197 -3.65 -16.03 7.56
CA GLU A 197 -2.97 -17.10 8.27
C GLU A 197 -1.44 -17.05 8.17
N HIS A 198 -0.88 -16.04 7.52
CA HIS A 198 0.56 -15.94 7.21
C HIS A 198 1.11 -17.17 6.47
N ILE A 199 0.33 -17.71 5.52
CA ILE A 199 0.71 -18.87 4.71
C ILE A 199 1.08 -18.39 3.30
N ILE A 200 2.24 -18.84 2.81
CA ILE A 200 2.59 -18.71 1.40
C ILE A 200 2.36 -20.05 0.68
N TYR A 201 1.71 -20.01 -0.47
CA TYR A 201 1.60 -21.13 -1.39
C TYR A 201 2.58 -20.93 -2.53
N LEU A 202 3.43 -21.93 -2.76
CA LEU A 202 4.47 -21.94 -3.80
C LEU A 202 4.08 -22.96 -4.88
N GLY A 203 4.06 -22.53 -6.12
CA GLY A 203 3.89 -23.39 -7.28
C GLY A 203 5.23 -23.71 -7.93
N THR A 204 5.48 -24.97 -8.26
CA THR A 204 6.75 -25.41 -8.84
C THR A 204 6.65 -25.77 -10.32
N ALA A 205 7.80 -25.85 -10.98
CA ALA A 205 7.89 -26.27 -12.38
C ALA A 205 7.47 -27.72 -12.60
N ALA A 206 7.56 -28.57 -11.56
CA ALA A 206 7.08 -29.94 -11.61
C ALA A 206 5.57 -30.09 -11.32
N GLY A 207 4.85 -29.00 -11.06
CA GLY A 207 3.42 -29.05 -10.76
C GLY A 207 3.08 -29.41 -9.31
N TYR A 208 3.99 -29.14 -8.38
CA TYR A 208 3.68 -29.23 -6.96
C TYR A 208 3.17 -27.90 -6.43
N ILE A 209 2.26 -27.98 -5.48
CA ILE A 209 1.88 -26.85 -4.63
C ILE A 209 2.42 -27.15 -3.24
N ILE A 210 3.22 -26.23 -2.70
CA ILE A 210 3.85 -26.32 -1.39
C ILE A 210 3.37 -25.14 -0.58
N SER A 211 2.87 -25.35 0.64
CA SER A 211 2.50 -24.28 1.54
C SER A 211 3.45 -24.21 2.72
N LEU A 212 3.83 -23.00 3.09
CA LEU A 212 4.66 -22.72 4.25
C LEU A 212 3.91 -21.72 5.14
N LYS A 213 3.69 -22.07 6.41
CA LYS A 213 3.12 -21.17 7.40
C LYS A 213 4.26 -20.54 8.21
N PHE A 214 4.30 -19.23 8.19
CA PHE A 214 5.29 -18.43 8.91
C PHE A 214 4.76 -17.95 10.25
N ASP A 215 5.69 -17.66 11.16
CA ASP A 215 5.43 -16.87 12.34
C ASP A 215 5.17 -15.38 11.99
N GLU A 216 4.81 -14.56 12.98
CA GLU A 216 4.60 -13.14 12.77
C GLU A 216 5.88 -12.39 12.35
N SER A 217 7.05 -12.90 12.67
CA SER A 217 8.34 -12.30 12.28
C SER A 217 8.71 -12.55 10.83
N LEU A 218 8.10 -13.53 10.14
CA LEU A 218 8.44 -14.06 8.82
C LEU A 218 9.86 -14.62 8.72
N ILE A 219 10.46 -14.99 9.82
CA ILE A 219 11.81 -15.56 9.87
C ILE A 219 11.75 -17.08 9.92
N GLU A 220 10.87 -17.61 10.76
CA GLU A 220 10.74 -19.06 10.96
C GLU A 220 9.41 -19.55 10.40
N PHE A 221 9.44 -20.70 9.75
CA PHE A 221 8.21 -21.36 9.34
C PHE A 221 7.87 -22.52 10.29
N THR A 222 6.59 -22.65 10.59
CA THR A 222 6.11 -23.57 11.62
C THR A 222 5.48 -24.83 11.06
N LYS A 223 4.97 -24.78 9.83
CA LYS A 223 4.21 -25.89 9.24
C LYS A 223 4.29 -25.86 7.72
N HIS A 224 4.32 -27.03 7.10
CA HIS A 224 4.28 -27.13 5.65
C HIS A 224 3.30 -28.22 5.19
N MET A 225 2.76 -27.99 4.00
CA MET A 225 1.98 -28.97 3.24
C MET A 225 2.56 -29.09 1.84
N GLN A 226 2.32 -30.21 1.21
CA GLN A 226 2.72 -30.46 -0.16
C GLN A 226 1.70 -31.34 -0.86
N ILE A 227 1.36 -30.97 -2.09
CA ILE A 227 0.54 -31.80 -2.96
C ILE A 227 1.13 -31.84 -4.36
N LYS A 228 1.18 -33.04 -4.94
CA LYS A 228 1.43 -33.22 -6.37
C LYS A 228 0.10 -33.03 -7.10
N THR A 229 0.02 -32.02 -7.95
CA THR A 229 -1.14 -31.81 -8.80
C THR A 229 -0.98 -32.56 -10.13
N THR A 230 -2.06 -32.63 -10.90
CA THR A 230 -2.01 -33.13 -12.28
C THR A 230 -1.62 -32.04 -13.29
N LEU A 231 -1.31 -30.81 -12.79
CA LEU A 231 -0.86 -29.69 -13.59
C LEU A 231 0.61 -29.86 -13.98
N ALA A 232 0.98 -29.31 -15.13
CA ALA A 232 2.38 -29.11 -15.50
C ALA A 232 2.95 -27.90 -14.69
N LYS A 233 4.02 -27.26 -15.15
CA LYS A 233 4.62 -26.06 -14.54
C LYS A 233 3.53 -25.06 -14.16
N ILE A 234 3.40 -24.77 -12.87
CA ILE A 234 2.41 -23.82 -12.32
C ILE A 234 2.89 -22.40 -12.60
N THR A 235 2.10 -21.63 -13.32
CA THR A 235 2.48 -20.28 -13.77
C THR A 235 1.79 -19.16 -12.99
N TYR A 236 0.72 -19.47 -12.29
CA TYR A 236 -0.01 -18.52 -11.48
C TYR A 236 -0.80 -19.20 -10.36
N LEU A 237 -0.78 -18.61 -9.20
CA LEU A 237 -1.56 -19.00 -8.03
C LEU A 237 -2.30 -17.78 -7.50
N THR A 238 -3.50 -17.99 -7.00
CA THR A 238 -4.23 -17.01 -6.18
C THR A 238 -5.17 -17.73 -5.23
N ASN A 239 -5.40 -17.17 -4.06
CA ASN A 239 -6.28 -17.73 -3.05
C ASN A 239 -7.33 -16.74 -2.58
N TYR A 240 -8.41 -17.28 -2.06
CA TYR A 240 -9.43 -16.54 -1.32
C TYR A 240 -10.06 -17.46 -0.29
N LYS A 241 -9.88 -17.15 0.98
CA LYS A 241 -10.33 -18.01 2.10
C LYS A 241 -9.79 -19.45 1.91
N ASN A 242 -10.66 -20.42 1.80
CA ASN A 242 -10.32 -21.84 1.67
C ASN A 242 -10.22 -22.32 0.21
N LEU A 243 -10.24 -21.41 -0.76
CA LEU A 243 -10.12 -21.73 -2.17
C LEU A 243 -8.77 -21.30 -2.71
N LEU A 244 -8.11 -22.16 -3.45
CA LEU A 244 -6.84 -21.90 -4.14
C LEU A 244 -7.00 -22.21 -5.62
N LEU A 245 -6.77 -21.23 -6.47
CA LEU A 245 -6.76 -21.37 -7.92
C LEU A 245 -5.33 -21.56 -8.41
N ALA A 246 -5.10 -22.58 -9.22
CA ALA A 246 -3.81 -22.84 -9.84
C ALA A 246 -3.94 -22.92 -11.36
N CYS A 247 -3.06 -22.21 -12.05
CA CYS A 247 -2.96 -22.20 -13.51
C CYS A 247 -1.60 -22.74 -13.95
N CYS A 248 -1.55 -23.47 -15.06
CA CYS A 248 -0.31 -24.05 -15.57
C CYS A 248 0.08 -23.51 -16.96
N VAL A 249 1.31 -23.79 -17.35
CA VAL A 249 1.88 -23.37 -18.64
C VAL A 249 1.13 -23.95 -19.84
N GLN A 250 0.44 -25.09 -19.68
CA GLN A 250 -0.39 -25.68 -20.72
C GLN A 250 -1.74 -24.98 -20.90
N GLY A 251 -2.09 -24.05 -20.00
CA GLY A 251 -3.35 -23.31 -20.04
C GLY A 251 -4.46 -23.91 -19.18
N THR A 252 -4.27 -25.07 -18.56
CA THR A 252 -5.26 -25.69 -17.66
C THR A 252 -5.37 -24.89 -16.37
N ILE A 253 -6.60 -24.75 -15.85
CA ILE A 253 -6.91 -24.03 -14.62
C ILE A 253 -7.73 -24.92 -13.70
N LYS A 254 -7.27 -25.08 -12.47
CA LYS A 254 -7.92 -25.93 -11.46
C LYS A 254 -8.14 -25.19 -10.17
N LEU A 255 -9.24 -25.55 -9.51
CA LEU A 255 -9.60 -25.04 -8.18
C LEU A 255 -9.35 -26.13 -7.15
N PHE A 256 -8.72 -25.74 -6.07
CA PHE A 256 -8.43 -26.58 -4.93
C PHE A 256 -9.12 -26.01 -3.68
N LYS A 257 -9.56 -26.88 -2.79
CA LYS A 257 -10.03 -26.51 -1.46
C LYS A 257 -8.95 -26.82 -0.45
N ILE A 258 -8.67 -25.84 0.40
CA ILE A 258 -7.70 -25.92 1.47
C ILE A 258 -8.43 -26.36 2.73
N ASP A 259 -8.04 -27.47 3.31
CA ASP A 259 -8.44 -27.89 4.64
C ASP A 259 -7.30 -27.52 5.61
N ARG A 260 -7.54 -26.47 6.38
CA ARG A 260 -6.53 -25.92 7.30
C ARG A 260 -6.36 -26.77 8.55
N GLU A 261 -7.39 -27.47 8.97
CA GLU A 261 -7.38 -28.30 10.19
C GLU A 261 -6.60 -29.59 9.93
N ASN A 262 -6.91 -30.29 8.84
CA ASN A 262 -6.27 -31.55 8.46
C ASN A 262 -5.01 -31.37 7.61
N VAL A 263 -4.57 -30.13 7.36
CA VAL A 263 -3.36 -29.83 6.59
C VAL A 263 -3.39 -30.51 5.21
N ASN A 264 -4.50 -30.37 4.48
CA ASN A 264 -4.71 -31.02 3.21
C ASN A 264 -5.22 -30.04 2.14
N ILE A 265 -4.81 -30.26 0.89
CA ILE A 265 -5.27 -29.52 -0.28
C ILE A 265 -5.90 -30.54 -1.24
N LYS A 266 -7.17 -30.36 -1.57
CA LYS A 266 -7.91 -31.27 -2.44
C LYS A 266 -8.40 -30.55 -3.69
N GLU A 267 -8.22 -31.16 -4.86
CA GLU A 267 -8.82 -30.68 -6.11
C GLU A 267 -10.36 -30.78 -6.02
N VAL A 268 -11.04 -29.68 -6.35
CA VAL A 268 -12.51 -29.59 -6.30
C VAL A 268 -13.08 -29.53 -7.70
N GLU A 269 -12.51 -28.68 -8.58
CA GLU A 269 -13.10 -28.41 -9.88
C GLU A 269 -12.00 -28.09 -10.92
N CYS A 270 -12.25 -28.45 -12.16
CA CYS A 270 -11.42 -28.08 -13.29
C CYS A 270 -12.14 -27.01 -14.12
N LEU A 271 -11.82 -25.74 -13.85
CA LEU A 271 -12.50 -24.62 -14.52
C LEU A 271 -12.16 -24.51 -16.00
N TRP A 272 -10.93 -24.92 -16.38
CA TRP A 272 -10.51 -24.93 -17.78
C TRP A 272 -9.61 -26.14 -18.06
N SER A 273 -10.10 -27.11 -18.83
CA SER A 273 -9.39 -28.37 -19.10
C SER A 273 -8.58 -28.33 -20.40
N ARG A 274 -8.85 -27.38 -21.31
CA ARG A 274 -8.17 -27.32 -22.60
C ARG A 274 -6.72 -26.94 -22.45
N LYS A 275 -5.84 -27.68 -23.12
CA LYS A 275 -4.39 -27.39 -23.17
C LYS A 275 -4.07 -26.45 -24.35
N ASP A 276 -4.55 -25.22 -24.28
CA ASP A 276 -4.42 -24.20 -25.33
C ASP A 276 -3.10 -23.43 -25.29
N ARG A 277 -2.25 -23.66 -24.29
CA ARG A 277 -0.99 -22.97 -24.00
C ARG A 277 -1.16 -21.48 -23.70
N MET A 278 -2.38 -20.99 -23.51
CA MET A 278 -2.65 -19.64 -23.06
C MET A 278 -2.61 -19.58 -21.53
N THR A 279 -1.54 -19.03 -20.99
CA THR A 279 -1.36 -18.92 -19.55
C THR A 279 -2.26 -17.84 -18.96
N CYS A 280 -2.83 -18.10 -17.79
CA CYS A 280 -3.44 -17.07 -16.96
C CYS A 280 -2.32 -16.27 -16.25
N ARG A 281 -2.47 -14.94 -16.23
CA ARG A 281 -1.51 -14.03 -15.60
C ARG A 281 -2.05 -13.34 -14.37
N LYS A 282 -3.37 -13.17 -14.28
CA LYS A 282 -4.04 -12.61 -13.11
C LYS A 282 -5.47 -13.16 -13.02
N ALA A 283 -5.90 -13.48 -11.82
CA ALA A 283 -7.24 -13.95 -11.51
C ALA A 283 -7.71 -13.35 -10.19
N PHE A 284 -9.02 -13.24 -10.03
CA PHE A 284 -9.67 -12.82 -8.80
C PHE A 284 -10.71 -13.85 -8.39
N ILE A 285 -10.74 -14.18 -7.11
CA ILE A 285 -11.80 -14.95 -6.47
C ILE A 285 -12.47 -14.03 -5.47
N ARG A 286 -13.78 -13.87 -5.54
CA ARG A 286 -14.56 -13.03 -4.61
C ARG A 286 -15.85 -13.70 -4.21
N PHE A 287 -16.24 -13.54 -2.97
CA PHE A 287 -17.55 -13.95 -2.52
C PHE A 287 -18.54 -12.81 -2.73
N ASN A 288 -19.65 -13.11 -3.43
CA ASN A 288 -20.74 -12.17 -3.60
C ASN A 288 -21.87 -12.53 -2.63
N PRO A 289 -22.14 -11.71 -1.60
CA PRO A 289 -23.17 -12.02 -0.60
C PRO A 289 -24.58 -12.07 -1.19
N SER A 290 -24.88 -11.20 -2.18
CA SER A 290 -26.22 -11.16 -2.79
C SER A 290 -26.55 -12.43 -3.55
N LEU A 291 -25.54 -13.06 -4.15
CA LEU A 291 -25.69 -14.30 -4.93
C LEU A 291 -25.39 -15.55 -4.11
N ASN A 292 -24.91 -15.39 -2.88
CA ASN A 292 -24.40 -16.45 -2.01
C ASN A 292 -23.45 -17.41 -2.77
N SER A 293 -22.54 -16.86 -3.57
CA SER A 293 -21.68 -17.61 -4.47
C SER A 293 -20.33 -16.93 -4.65
N TYR A 294 -19.32 -17.70 -5.03
CA TYR A 294 -18.04 -17.16 -5.45
C TYR A 294 -18.08 -16.77 -6.93
N ILE A 295 -17.51 -15.62 -7.25
CA ILE A 295 -17.24 -15.18 -8.61
C ILE A 295 -15.74 -15.27 -8.85
N VAL A 296 -15.35 -16.04 -9.85
CA VAL A 296 -13.95 -16.17 -10.29
C VAL A 296 -13.80 -15.49 -11.64
N VAL A 297 -12.90 -14.53 -11.73
CA VAL A 297 -12.62 -13.80 -12.97
C VAL A 297 -11.14 -13.99 -13.31
N PHE A 298 -10.84 -14.39 -14.53
CA PHE A 298 -9.46 -14.47 -14.99
C PHE A 298 -9.30 -14.16 -16.47
N CYS A 299 -8.08 -13.76 -16.84
CA CYS A 299 -7.73 -13.38 -18.20
C CYS A 299 -6.87 -14.45 -18.86
N LYS A 300 -7.24 -14.84 -20.09
CA LYS A 300 -6.44 -15.69 -20.98
C LYS A 300 -6.24 -14.99 -22.32
N SER A 301 -5.04 -14.48 -22.57
CA SER A 301 -4.74 -13.67 -23.77
C SER A 301 -5.73 -12.51 -23.94
N ALA A 302 -6.61 -12.55 -24.93
CA ALA A 302 -7.63 -11.52 -25.21
C ALA A 302 -9.01 -11.87 -24.65
N HIS A 303 -9.14 -12.92 -23.86
CA HIS A 303 -10.43 -13.35 -23.33
C HIS A 303 -10.52 -13.12 -21.82
N ILE A 304 -11.68 -12.66 -21.39
CA ILE A 304 -12.10 -12.69 -19.99
C ILE A 304 -13.03 -13.87 -19.81
N LEU A 305 -12.78 -14.65 -18.78
CA LEU A 305 -13.60 -15.76 -18.37
C LEU A 305 -14.09 -15.50 -16.95
N VAL A 306 -15.39 -15.75 -16.77
CA VAL A 306 -16.09 -15.56 -15.49
C VAL A 306 -16.77 -16.86 -15.13
N TYR A 307 -16.56 -17.29 -13.90
CA TYR A 307 -17.17 -18.51 -13.35
C TYR A 307 -17.91 -18.16 -12.07
N ARG A 308 -19.13 -18.64 -11.97
CA ARG A 308 -19.89 -18.64 -10.73
C ARG A 308 -19.82 -19.99 -10.08
N LEU A 309 -19.41 -20.01 -8.80
CA LEU A 309 -19.22 -21.23 -8.05
C LEU A 309 -20.12 -21.23 -6.81
N THR A 310 -20.55 -22.40 -6.39
CA THR A 310 -21.23 -22.58 -5.10
C THR A 310 -20.28 -22.23 -3.95
N THR A 311 -20.81 -22.13 -2.73
CA THR A 311 -20.02 -22.00 -1.50
C THR A 311 -19.08 -23.19 -1.25
N GLN A 312 -19.32 -24.32 -1.92
CA GLN A 312 -18.45 -25.50 -1.90
C GLN A 312 -17.36 -25.49 -2.97
N GLY A 313 -17.39 -24.52 -3.90
CA GLY A 313 -16.43 -24.40 -5.00
C GLY A 313 -16.84 -25.14 -6.28
N LEU A 314 -18.07 -25.69 -6.37
CA LEU A 314 -18.55 -26.38 -7.56
C LEU A 314 -19.08 -25.38 -8.59
N LEU A 315 -18.84 -25.65 -9.87
CA LEU A 315 -19.27 -24.83 -10.98
C LEU A 315 -20.82 -24.75 -11.09
N GLN A 316 -21.36 -23.54 -11.15
CA GLN A 316 -22.78 -23.28 -11.40
C GLN A 316 -23.02 -22.77 -12.82
N SER A 317 -22.29 -21.71 -13.20
CA SER A 317 -22.40 -21.11 -14.52
C SER A 317 -21.09 -20.47 -14.94
N SER A 318 -20.90 -20.27 -16.25
CA SER A 318 -19.71 -19.63 -16.79
C SER A 318 -20.06 -18.73 -17.98
N ALA A 319 -19.30 -17.67 -18.15
CA ALA A 319 -19.37 -16.79 -19.31
C ALA A 319 -17.96 -16.45 -19.79
N SER A 320 -17.85 -16.16 -21.07
CA SER A 320 -16.61 -15.68 -21.66
C SER A 320 -16.85 -14.55 -22.63
N ALA A 321 -15.97 -13.57 -22.68
CA ALA A 321 -16.01 -12.49 -23.64
C ALA A 321 -14.64 -12.31 -24.30
N TYR A 322 -14.64 -12.12 -25.60
CA TYR A 322 -13.45 -11.68 -26.34
C TYR A 322 -13.32 -10.17 -26.24
N VAL A 323 -12.19 -9.71 -25.72
CA VAL A 323 -11.89 -8.30 -25.62
C VAL A 323 -11.10 -7.86 -26.84
N ASN A 324 -11.69 -7.01 -27.66
CA ASN A 324 -11.01 -6.47 -28.84
C ASN A 324 -9.78 -5.66 -28.40
N GLY A 325 -8.57 -6.13 -28.69
CA GLY A 325 -7.32 -5.48 -28.25
C GLY A 325 -6.12 -6.41 -28.25
N ILE A 326 -6.13 -7.49 -29.02
CA ILE A 326 -5.05 -8.48 -29.22
C ILE A 326 -4.74 -9.25 -27.93
N LYS A 327 -4.44 -8.55 -26.83
CA LYS A 327 -4.05 -9.14 -25.56
C LYS A 327 -4.41 -8.22 -24.40
N ILE A 328 -4.93 -8.79 -23.33
CA ILE A 328 -5.12 -8.11 -22.05
C ILE A 328 -3.77 -8.03 -21.33
N THR A 329 -3.40 -6.87 -20.86
CA THR A 329 -2.11 -6.57 -20.23
C THR A 329 -2.22 -6.08 -18.80
N GLY A 330 -3.45 -5.82 -18.34
CA GLY A 330 -3.76 -5.45 -16.98
C GLY A 330 -5.22 -5.65 -16.68
N ILE A 331 -5.54 -5.97 -15.45
CA ILE A 331 -6.89 -6.05 -14.92
C ILE A 331 -6.88 -5.63 -13.45
N GLU A 332 -7.85 -4.81 -13.06
CA GLU A 332 -8.01 -4.37 -11.69
C GLU A 332 -9.50 -4.22 -11.33
N VAL A 333 -9.80 -4.35 -10.07
CA VAL A 333 -11.16 -4.34 -9.56
C VAL A 333 -11.65 -2.92 -9.36
N LEU A 334 -12.78 -2.58 -10.01
CA LEU A 334 -13.47 -1.31 -9.77
C LEU A 334 -14.50 -1.45 -8.63
N ASN A 335 -15.38 -2.45 -8.73
CA ASN A 335 -16.41 -2.80 -7.73
C ASN A 335 -16.54 -4.32 -7.64
N ASP A 336 -17.48 -4.83 -6.87
CA ASP A 336 -17.65 -6.28 -6.68
C ASP A 336 -17.92 -7.05 -7.97
N MET A 337 -18.59 -6.42 -8.94
CA MET A 337 -18.96 -6.99 -10.23
C MET A 337 -18.42 -6.18 -11.43
N GLU A 338 -17.52 -5.23 -11.19
CA GLU A 338 -16.94 -4.39 -12.24
C GLU A 338 -15.41 -4.43 -12.19
N TYR A 339 -14.79 -4.55 -13.34
CA TYR A 339 -13.34 -4.63 -13.52
C TYR A 339 -12.89 -3.65 -14.59
N ILE A 340 -11.75 -3.02 -14.38
CA ILE A 340 -11.08 -2.23 -15.41
C ILE A 340 -9.98 -3.08 -16.00
N ILE A 341 -9.93 -3.15 -17.32
CA ILE A 341 -8.91 -3.88 -18.07
C ILE A 341 -8.16 -2.96 -19.01
N THR A 342 -6.92 -3.31 -19.27
CA THR A 342 -6.08 -2.67 -20.29
C THR A 342 -5.64 -3.67 -21.33
N THR A 343 -5.44 -3.20 -22.55
CA THR A 343 -4.97 -4.03 -23.67
C THR A 343 -3.66 -3.49 -24.22
N ILE A 344 -2.90 -4.34 -24.89
CA ILE A 344 -1.59 -3.99 -25.45
C ILE A 344 -1.67 -2.86 -26.49
N VAL A 345 -2.80 -2.74 -27.19
CA VAL A 345 -3.04 -1.71 -28.21
C VAL A 345 -3.47 -0.36 -27.64
N GLY A 346 -3.49 -0.19 -26.34
CA GLY A 346 -3.79 1.08 -25.70
C GLY A 346 -5.27 1.28 -25.31
N HIS A 347 -6.13 0.27 -25.46
CA HIS A 347 -7.52 0.39 -25.01
C HIS A 347 -7.66 0.16 -23.51
N ILE A 348 -8.51 0.95 -22.88
CA ILE A 348 -8.94 0.76 -21.48
C ILE A 348 -10.46 0.53 -21.52
N LYS A 349 -10.91 -0.53 -20.86
CA LYS A 349 -12.33 -0.89 -20.85
C LYS A 349 -12.82 -1.22 -19.44
N CYS A 350 -14.09 -0.95 -19.20
CA CYS A 350 -14.82 -1.42 -18.03
C CYS A 350 -15.58 -2.69 -18.41
N ILE A 351 -15.36 -3.74 -17.63
CA ILE A 351 -16.07 -5.02 -17.75
C ILE A 351 -17.08 -5.09 -16.61
N ARG A 352 -18.36 -5.24 -16.96
CA ARG A 352 -19.44 -5.44 -15.99
C ARG A 352 -19.96 -6.86 -16.09
N ILE A 353 -20.06 -7.50 -14.93
CA ILE A 353 -20.61 -8.84 -14.80
C ILE A 353 -22.00 -8.70 -14.21
N SER A 354 -22.99 -9.27 -14.88
CA SER A 354 -24.37 -9.29 -14.42
C SER A 354 -24.91 -10.74 -14.37
N CYS A 355 -25.83 -10.96 -13.46
CA CYS A 355 -26.49 -12.26 -13.27
C CYS A 355 -27.99 -12.04 -13.41
N PRO A 356 -28.54 -11.96 -14.64
CA PRO A 356 -29.95 -11.70 -14.86
C PRO A 356 -30.84 -12.82 -14.35
N SER A 357 -30.34 -14.04 -14.27
CA SER A 357 -31.01 -15.19 -13.66
C SER A 357 -30.04 -16.01 -12.80
N SER A 358 -30.55 -16.98 -12.05
CA SER A 358 -29.74 -17.86 -11.21
C SER A 358 -28.72 -18.71 -12.00
N GLU A 359 -28.96 -18.92 -13.27
CA GLU A 359 -28.16 -19.81 -14.13
C GLU A 359 -27.36 -19.06 -15.21
N GLU A 360 -27.62 -17.76 -15.42
CA GLU A 360 -27.02 -17.00 -16.50
C GLU A 360 -26.03 -15.96 -15.99
N LEU A 361 -24.84 -15.96 -16.57
CA LEU A 361 -23.82 -14.93 -16.41
C LEU A 361 -23.71 -14.15 -17.72
N LYS A 362 -23.71 -12.81 -17.63
CA LYS A 362 -23.49 -11.95 -18.77
C LYS A 362 -22.34 -11.01 -18.52
N ILE A 363 -21.54 -10.78 -19.55
CA ILE A 363 -20.39 -9.88 -19.53
C ILE A 363 -20.67 -8.76 -20.53
N ASP A 364 -20.74 -7.54 -20.04
CA ASP A 364 -20.86 -6.33 -20.84
C ASP A 364 -19.53 -5.56 -20.80
N GLU A 365 -19.15 -4.93 -21.91
CA GLU A 365 -17.93 -4.14 -22.00
C GLU A 365 -18.21 -2.73 -22.49
N ASP A 366 -17.58 -1.73 -21.84
CA ASP A 366 -17.62 -0.33 -22.24
C ASP A 366 -16.20 0.26 -22.32
N PHE A 367 -15.96 1.12 -23.30
CA PHE A 367 -14.72 1.85 -23.38
C PHE A 367 -14.63 2.94 -22.32
N ILE A 368 -13.47 3.06 -21.68
CA ILE A 368 -13.14 4.19 -20.80
C ILE A 368 -12.34 5.19 -21.63
N GLN A 369 -12.87 6.40 -21.77
CA GLN A 369 -12.16 7.50 -22.39
C GLN A 369 -11.02 7.98 -21.50
N HIS A 370 -9.93 8.47 -22.09
CA HIS A 370 -8.81 9.04 -21.36
C HIS A 370 -8.20 10.24 -22.11
N ASN A 371 -7.53 11.12 -21.38
CA ASN A 371 -6.92 12.34 -21.94
C ASN A 371 -5.38 12.27 -22.04
N PHE A 372 -4.77 11.13 -21.78
CA PHE A 372 -3.32 10.94 -21.98
C PHE A 372 -3.02 10.26 -23.32
N ASP A 373 -1.84 10.58 -23.86
CA ASP A 373 -1.42 10.08 -25.17
C ASP A 373 -0.96 8.62 -25.08
N THR A 374 -1.57 7.78 -25.91
CA THR A 374 -1.19 6.36 -26.08
C THR A 374 -0.62 6.08 -27.47
N THR A 375 -0.35 7.11 -28.26
CA THR A 375 0.19 6.96 -29.64
C THR A 375 1.56 6.29 -29.60
N ASN A 376 1.72 5.21 -30.34
CA ASN A 376 2.94 4.39 -30.35
C ASN A 376 3.38 3.83 -28.98
N MET A 377 2.42 3.70 -28.06
CA MET A 377 2.64 3.16 -26.74
C MET A 377 1.83 1.87 -26.53
N GLN A 378 2.37 0.97 -25.75
CA GLN A 378 1.69 -0.21 -25.22
C GLN A 378 1.29 0.06 -23.77
N ILE A 379 0.07 -0.30 -23.38
CA ILE A 379 -0.28 -0.33 -21.98
C ILE A 379 0.10 -1.71 -21.44
N LEU A 380 0.94 -1.77 -20.40
CA LEU A 380 1.47 -3.03 -19.85
C LEU A 380 0.97 -3.34 -18.43
N GLY A 381 0.21 -2.44 -17.82
CA GLY A 381 -0.35 -2.68 -16.51
C GLY A 381 -1.25 -1.57 -16.03
N ILE A 382 -2.16 -1.93 -15.14
CA ILE A 382 -3.02 -1.03 -14.39
C ILE A 382 -3.11 -1.51 -12.95
N CYS A 383 -3.14 -0.58 -12.02
CA CYS A 383 -3.46 -0.85 -10.62
C CYS A 383 -4.18 0.35 -10.01
N CYS A 384 -4.75 0.17 -8.83
CA CYS A 384 -5.43 1.23 -8.11
C CYS A 384 -4.93 1.34 -6.66
N SER A 385 -5.15 2.52 -6.07
CA SER A 385 -4.91 2.78 -4.65
C SER A 385 -5.98 2.12 -3.76
N LYS A 386 -5.74 2.11 -2.45
CA LYS A 386 -6.60 1.47 -1.43
C LYS A 386 -8.09 1.81 -1.60
N ASN A 387 -8.42 3.09 -1.73
CA ASN A 387 -9.80 3.55 -1.87
C ASN A 387 -10.24 3.70 -3.34
N ARG A 388 -9.42 3.23 -4.29
CA ARG A 388 -9.71 3.22 -5.73
C ARG A 388 -9.99 4.60 -6.33
N CYS A 389 -9.47 5.66 -5.72
CA CYS A 389 -9.61 7.02 -6.23
C CYS A 389 -8.46 7.44 -7.14
N LEU A 390 -7.28 6.85 -6.93
CA LEU A 390 -6.11 6.98 -7.82
C LEU A 390 -5.87 5.67 -8.55
N TRP A 391 -5.70 5.78 -9.84
CA TRP A 391 -5.36 4.68 -10.74
C TRP A 391 -4.00 4.96 -11.36
N SER A 392 -3.21 3.93 -11.53
CA SER A 392 -1.90 4.02 -12.15
C SER A 392 -1.88 3.13 -13.39
N VAL A 393 -1.55 3.72 -14.53
CA VAL A 393 -1.49 3.05 -15.84
C VAL A 393 -0.06 3.15 -16.37
N MET A 394 0.57 2.00 -16.63
CA MET A 394 1.94 1.95 -17.15
C MET A 394 1.93 1.87 -18.67
N LEU A 395 2.54 2.87 -19.29
CA LEU A 395 2.80 2.92 -20.73
C LEU A 395 4.26 2.59 -21.01
N PHE A 396 4.49 1.87 -22.08
CA PHE A 396 5.83 1.53 -22.55
C PHE A 396 5.91 1.73 -24.05
N ARG A 397 7.02 2.30 -24.54
CA ARG A 397 7.19 2.55 -25.98
C ARG A 397 7.16 1.23 -26.75
N ASN A 398 6.43 1.20 -27.85
CA ASN A 398 6.33 0.01 -28.69
C ASN A 398 7.72 -0.34 -29.27
N LYS A 399 8.20 -1.56 -28.99
CA LYS A 399 9.51 -2.04 -29.44
C LYS A 399 9.59 -2.29 -30.95
N GLU A 400 8.48 -2.42 -31.63
CA GLU A 400 8.45 -2.64 -33.08
C GLU A 400 9.11 -1.51 -33.87
N TYR A 401 9.17 -0.31 -33.30
CA TYR A 401 9.87 0.84 -33.87
C TYR A 401 11.33 0.96 -33.42
N LEU A 402 11.81 0.06 -32.55
CA LEU A 402 13.17 0.08 -32.02
C LEU A 402 14.08 -0.88 -32.82
N HIS A 403 14.17 -0.73 -34.16
CA HIS A 403 15.06 -1.52 -35.00
C HIS A 403 16.56 -1.31 -34.71
N ASN A 404 16.91 -0.33 -33.90
CA ASN A 404 18.29 -0.04 -33.53
C ASN A 404 18.65 -0.67 -32.18
N SER A 405 19.54 -1.63 -32.22
CA SER A 405 20.16 -2.29 -31.06
C SER A 405 20.90 -1.34 -30.10
N LYS A 406 21.00 -0.05 -30.42
CA LYS A 406 21.62 0.97 -29.56
C LYS A 406 20.77 1.48 -28.43
N TYR A 407 19.47 1.24 -28.43
CA TYR A 407 18.56 1.65 -27.32
C TYR A 407 18.41 0.51 -26.33
N THR A 408 19.34 0.40 -25.41
CA THR A 408 19.29 -0.58 -24.33
C THR A 408 18.18 -0.27 -23.29
N ASN A 409 17.84 1.02 -23.13
CA ASN A 409 16.82 1.45 -22.16
C ASN A 409 15.69 2.19 -22.87
N ALA A 410 14.48 1.65 -22.81
CA ALA A 410 13.30 2.33 -23.29
C ALA A 410 12.63 3.10 -22.13
N THR A 411 11.98 4.21 -22.49
CA THR A 411 11.25 5.02 -21.54
C THR A 411 9.86 4.43 -21.28
N ALA A 412 9.54 4.22 -20.02
CA ALA A 412 8.22 3.89 -19.54
C ALA A 412 7.57 5.10 -18.85
N PHE A 413 6.26 5.25 -18.97
CA PHE A 413 5.51 6.35 -18.37
C PHE A 413 4.43 5.78 -17.44
N LEU A 414 4.48 6.18 -16.18
CA LEU A 414 3.39 5.92 -15.22
C LEU A 414 2.43 7.09 -15.25
N ASN A 415 1.25 6.89 -15.80
CA ASN A 415 0.18 7.86 -15.74
C ASN A 415 -0.66 7.63 -14.49
N VAL A 416 -0.72 8.62 -13.62
CA VAL A 416 -1.61 8.63 -12.46
C VAL A 416 -2.88 9.36 -12.85
N VAL A 417 -4.01 8.68 -12.74
CA VAL A 417 -5.29 9.15 -13.24
C VAL A 417 -6.40 9.01 -12.19
N LYS A 418 -7.45 9.80 -12.32
CA LYS A 418 -8.70 9.66 -11.55
C LYS A 418 -9.85 9.27 -12.47
N LEU A 419 -10.81 8.55 -11.95
CA LEU A 419 -12.05 8.22 -12.64
C LEU A 419 -13.13 9.28 -12.32
N ASN A 420 -13.86 9.77 -13.33
CA ASN A 420 -14.82 10.87 -13.20
C ASN A 420 -15.98 10.61 -12.21
N ASN A 421 -16.40 9.36 -12.06
CA ASN A 421 -17.46 8.96 -11.13
C ASN A 421 -17.00 8.75 -9.68
N GLN A 422 -15.71 8.97 -9.38
CA GLN A 422 -15.12 8.77 -8.05
C GLN A 422 -14.68 10.10 -7.45
N ASP A 423 -15.57 10.75 -6.70
CA ASP A 423 -15.23 11.97 -5.98
C ASP A 423 -14.55 11.65 -4.63
N ALA A 424 -13.25 11.94 -4.55
CA ALA A 424 -12.45 11.73 -3.36
C ALA A 424 -12.94 12.56 -2.16
N LEU A 425 -13.48 13.76 -2.42
CA LEU A 425 -13.99 14.64 -1.38
C LEU A 425 -15.27 14.09 -0.74
N ILE A 426 -16.22 13.62 -1.56
CA ILE A 426 -17.45 12.99 -1.08
C ILE A 426 -17.12 11.72 -0.26
N ARG A 427 -16.20 10.92 -0.77
CA ARG A 427 -15.75 9.71 -0.04
C ARG A 427 -15.12 10.06 1.30
N LEU A 428 -14.22 11.04 1.33
CA LEU A 428 -13.54 11.47 2.56
C LEU A 428 -14.54 11.96 3.64
N ARG A 429 -15.64 12.61 3.24
CA ARG A 429 -16.69 13.05 4.16
C ARG A 429 -17.47 11.90 4.80
N ASN A 430 -17.68 10.83 4.05
CA ASN A 430 -18.54 9.73 4.43
C ASN A 430 -17.81 8.60 5.17
N VAL A 431 -16.49 8.60 5.16
CA VAL A 431 -15.66 7.57 5.81
C VAL A 431 -15.38 7.95 7.25
N ASN A 432 -15.60 7.01 8.17
CA ASN A 432 -15.10 7.13 9.54
C ASN A 432 -13.61 6.82 9.58
N ILE A 433 -12.79 7.87 9.68
CA ILE A 433 -11.34 7.78 9.58
C ILE A 433 -10.75 7.44 10.94
N LYS A 434 -10.27 6.23 11.12
CA LYS A 434 -9.50 5.84 12.31
C LYS A 434 -8.07 6.39 12.23
N ILE A 435 -7.42 6.21 11.10
CA ILE A 435 -6.06 6.63 10.81
C ILE A 435 -6.04 7.30 9.44
N MET A 436 -5.34 8.43 9.30
CA MET A 436 -5.31 9.18 8.05
C MET A 436 -4.54 8.44 6.94
N ASP A 437 -3.63 7.52 7.31
CA ASP A 437 -2.93 6.65 6.37
C ASP A 437 -3.91 5.79 5.53
N ASP A 438 -5.06 5.42 6.10
CA ASP A 438 -6.09 4.62 5.41
C ASP A 438 -6.78 5.36 4.28
N VAL A 439 -6.76 6.69 4.31
CA VAL A 439 -7.38 7.58 3.32
C VAL A 439 -6.36 8.48 2.62
N GLN A 440 -5.10 8.13 2.68
CA GLN A 440 -4.00 8.92 2.11
C GLN A 440 -4.17 9.16 0.61
N ASP A 441 -4.67 8.18 -0.12
CA ASP A 441 -4.95 8.30 -1.55
C ASP A 441 -6.09 9.30 -1.86
N LEU A 442 -7.13 9.35 -1.01
CA LEU A 442 -8.19 10.37 -1.12
C LEU A 442 -7.60 11.77 -0.93
N ILE A 443 -6.78 11.93 0.11
CA ILE A 443 -6.09 13.18 0.41
C ILE A 443 -5.18 13.60 -0.74
N MET A 444 -4.41 12.66 -1.29
CA MET A 444 -3.51 12.92 -2.41
C MET A 444 -4.30 13.28 -3.68
N THR A 445 -5.40 12.60 -3.94
CA THR A 445 -6.29 12.93 -5.08
C THR A 445 -6.83 14.36 -4.97
N ILE A 446 -7.30 14.75 -3.78
CA ILE A 446 -7.78 16.11 -3.51
C ILE A 446 -6.65 17.13 -3.72
N GLY A 447 -5.45 16.85 -3.19
CA GLY A 447 -4.29 17.72 -3.35
C GLY A 447 -3.89 17.92 -4.82
N LEU A 448 -3.87 16.85 -5.62
CA LEU A 448 -3.58 16.91 -7.06
C LEU A 448 -4.69 17.61 -7.84
N ASP A 449 -5.94 17.42 -7.47
CA ASP A 449 -7.09 18.09 -8.08
C ASP A 449 -7.03 19.61 -7.86
N ILE A 450 -6.77 20.05 -6.63
CA ILE A 450 -6.57 21.47 -6.30
C ILE A 450 -5.38 22.03 -7.10
N PHE A 451 -4.30 21.27 -7.21
CA PHE A 451 -3.09 21.71 -7.92
C PHE A 451 -3.31 21.86 -9.43
N ASN A 452 -4.03 20.94 -10.06
CA ASN A 452 -4.20 20.91 -11.53
C ASN A 452 -5.38 21.74 -12.03
N ASN A 453 -6.54 21.66 -11.39
CA ASN A 453 -7.79 22.12 -11.97
C ASN A 453 -8.31 23.45 -11.41
N MET A 454 -7.84 23.87 -10.23
CA MET A 454 -8.26 25.12 -9.56
C MET A 454 -9.79 25.33 -9.44
N GLU A 455 -10.59 24.27 -9.48
CA GLU A 455 -12.03 24.36 -9.23
C GLU A 455 -12.27 24.63 -7.74
N MET A 456 -12.09 25.90 -7.34
CA MET A 456 -12.19 26.32 -5.93
C MET A 456 -13.62 26.23 -5.41
N ASP A 457 -14.62 26.39 -6.28
CA ASP A 457 -16.04 26.36 -5.91
C ASP A 457 -16.44 25.04 -5.23
N LYS A 458 -15.86 23.93 -5.64
CA LYS A 458 -16.03 22.61 -5.03
C LYS A 458 -15.60 22.57 -3.56
N TYR A 459 -14.69 23.43 -3.16
CA TYR A 459 -14.12 23.49 -1.81
C TYR A 459 -14.67 24.64 -0.96
N ASN A 460 -15.54 25.52 -1.52
CA ASN A 460 -16.05 26.71 -0.86
C ASN A 460 -16.70 26.42 0.50
N GLU A 461 -17.41 25.30 0.67
CA GLU A 461 -17.99 24.95 1.97
C GLU A 461 -16.94 24.64 3.06
N PHE A 462 -15.70 24.27 2.66
CA PHE A 462 -14.60 24.08 3.60
C PHE A 462 -14.00 25.41 4.05
N PHE A 463 -14.11 26.47 3.26
CA PHE A 463 -13.65 27.80 3.61
C PHE A 463 -14.66 28.59 4.43
N ASN A 464 -15.92 28.17 4.47
CA ASN A 464 -16.91 28.86 5.28
C ASN A 464 -16.78 28.50 6.76
N ILE A 465 -15.94 29.25 7.48
CA ILE A 465 -15.72 29.10 8.92
C ILE A 465 -16.96 29.49 9.72
N GLY A 466 -17.78 30.43 9.22
CA GLY A 466 -18.97 30.96 9.90
C GLY A 466 -20.05 29.91 10.24
N GLN A 467 -19.95 28.72 9.68
CA GLN A 467 -20.90 27.61 9.94
C GLN A 467 -20.40 26.59 10.98
N ILE A 468 -19.25 26.83 11.65
CA ILE A 468 -18.74 25.91 12.66
C ILE A 468 -19.56 26.05 13.95
N LYS A 469 -20.45 25.07 14.17
CA LYS A 469 -21.17 24.95 15.46
C LYS A 469 -20.49 23.86 16.29
N MET A 470 -20.00 24.24 17.45
CA MET A 470 -19.46 23.28 18.41
C MET A 470 -20.55 22.39 18.98
N PRO A 471 -20.36 21.06 19.02
CA PRO A 471 -21.28 20.17 19.69
C PRO A 471 -21.19 20.33 21.21
N LYS A 472 -22.24 19.98 21.94
CA LYS A 472 -22.25 19.99 23.41
C LYS A 472 -21.23 19.03 24.04
N ILE A 473 -20.92 17.94 23.34
CA ILE A 473 -19.92 16.94 23.73
C ILE A 473 -18.97 16.80 22.52
N LEU A 474 -17.68 16.94 22.76
CA LEU A 474 -16.67 16.75 21.73
C LEU A 474 -16.63 15.28 21.33
N ASN A 475 -17.00 15.00 20.10
CA ASN A 475 -16.94 13.65 19.54
C ASN A 475 -15.86 13.56 18.46
N ASP A 476 -15.44 12.33 18.21
CA ASP A 476 -14.36 12.06 17.26
C ASP A 476 -14.71 12.48 15.82
N ALA A 477 -15.99 12.41 15.44
CA ALA A 477 -16.47 12.82 14.12
C ALA A 477 -16.33 14.35 13.90
N PHE A 478 -16.58 15.16 14.92
CA PHE A 478 -16.39 16.59 14.85
C PHE A 478 -14.90 16.97 14.74
N LEU A 479 -14.04 16.35 15.57
CA LEU A 479 -12.60 16.53 15.50
C LEU A 479 -12.06 16.14 14.11
N GLN A 480 -12.51 15.02 13.57
CA GLN A 480 -12.17 14.58 12.21
C GLN A 480 -12.59 15.62 11.15
N LYS A 481 -13.81 16.13 11.23
CA LYS A 481 -14.30 17.16 10.30
C LYS A 481 -13.41 18.42 10.35
N MET A 482 -13.01 18.87 11.53
CA MET A 482 -12.12 20.02 11.70
C MET A 482 -10.72 19.75 11.17
N GLN A 483 -10.17 18.55 11.36
CA GLN A 483 -8.88 18.13 10.80
C GLN A 483 -8.88 18.08 9.27
N ILE A 484 -9.95 17.53 8.66
CA ILE A 484 -10.12 17.51 7.20
C ILE A 484 -10.17 18.95 6.67
N LYS A 485 -10.94 19.81 7.34
CA LYS A 485 -11.04 21.24 6.99
C LYS A 485 -9.67 21.90 7.00
N LEU A 486 -8.93 21.77 8.09
CA LEU A 486 -7.57 22.28 8.23
C LEU A 486 -6.64 21.74 7.12
N PHE A 487 -6.73 20.47 6.83
CA PHE A 487 -5.93 19.83 5.79
C PHE A 487 -6.19 20.42 4.41
N ILE A 488 -7.47 20.53 4.00
CA ILE A 488 -7.85 21.11 2.70
C ILE A 488 -7.42 22.57 2.60
N THR A 489 -7.68 23.37 3.63
CA THR A 489 -7.30 24.78 3.67
C THR A 489 -5.78 24.97 3.53
N ARG A 490 -4.98 24.11 4.20
CA ARG A 490 -3.51 24.12 4.07
C ARG A 490 -3.05 23.80 2.64
N ASN A 491 -3.68 22.81 1.99
CA ASN A 491 -3.33 22.46 0.61
C ASN A 491 -3.67 23.59 -0.38
N VAL A 492 -4.82 24.22 -0.21
CA VAL A 492 -5.22 25.36 -1.02
C VAL A 492 -4.29 26.55 -0.80
N ALA A 493 -3.98 26.91 0.45
CA ALA A 493 -3.04 27.99 0.76
C ALA A 493 -1.65 27.72 0.17
N LYS A 494 -1.15 26.45 0.26
CA LYS A 494 0.11 26.05 -0.37
C LYS A 494 0.07 26.27 -1.88
N HIS A 495 -1.01 25.82 -2.54
CA HIS A 495 -1.18 25.97 -3.99
C HIS A 495 -1.20 27.46 -4.41
N GLN A 496 -1.95 28.29 -3.69
CA GLN A 496 -2.02 29.74 -3.95
C GLN A 496 -0.64 30.40 -3.80
N ARG A 497 0.13 30.07 -2.76
CA ARG A 497 1.50 30.57 -2.58
C ARG A 497 2.43 30.17 -3.72
N LEU A 498 2.37 28.92 -4.18
CA LEU A 498 3.22 28.42 -5.26
C LEU A 498 2.87 29.05 -6.62
N LYS A 499 1.59 29.24 -6.92
CA LYS A 499 1.15 29.70 -8.24
C LYS A 499 1.13 31.23 -8.37
N PHE A 500 0.70 31.95 -7.36
CA PHE A 500 0.49 33.40 -7.44
C PHE A 500 1.56 34.22 -6.73
N ARG A 501 2.52 33.58 -6.03
CA ARG A 501 3.55 34.25 -5.21
C ARG A 501 2.97 35.28 -4.21
N THR A 502 1.69 35.15 -3.87
CA THR A 502 0.99 36.06 -2.95
C THR A 502 1.20 35.59 -1.51
N TYR A 503 1.75 36.47 -0.66
CA TYR A 503 2.02 36.15 0.74
C TYR A 503 0.79 36.24 1.66
N LYS A 504 -0.24 36.99 1.28
CA LYS A 504 -1.49 37.10 2.03
C LYS A 504 -2.67 36.81 1.10
N SER A 505 -3.32 35.67 1.29
CA SER A 505 -4.60 35.29 0.67
C SER A 505 -5.66 35.13 1.74
N HIS A 506 -6.93 35.19 1.41
CA HIS A 506 -8.01 34.86 2.36
C HIS A 506 -7.78 33.55 3.10
N THR A 507 -7.22 32.55 2.45
CA THR A 507 -6.88 31.25 3.03
C THR A 507 -5.78 31.31 4.10
N SER A 508 -4.92 32.33 4.16
CA SER A 508 -3.96 32.48 5.26
C SER A 508 -4.65 32.92 6.55
N ILE A 509 -5.65 33.78 6.45
CA ILE A 509 -6.46 34.23 7.58
C ILE A 509 -7.26 33.09 8.18
N GLU A 510 -7.81 32.25 7.32
CA GLU A 510 -8.51 31.04 7.75
C GLU A 510 -7.61 30.04 8.46
N LEU A 511 -6.35 29.90 8.04
CA LEU A 511 -5.36 29.06 8.71
C LEU A 511 -4.99 29.61 10.07
N ASP A 512 -4.86 30.95 10.23
CA ASP A 512 -4.56 31.61 11.50
C ASP A 512 -5.66 31.38 12.55
N PHE A 513 -6.90 31.07 12.11
CA PHE A 513 -7.96 30.59 12.97
C PHE A 513 -7.96 29.06 13.14
N LEU A 514 -7.92 28.30 12.03
CA LEU A 514 -8.12 26.84 12.06
C LEU A 514 -7.00 26.08 12.80
N GLU A 515 -5.75 26.53 12.69
CA GLU A 515 -4.63 25.84 13.35
C GLU A 515 -4.74 25.89 14.88
N PRO A 516 -4.90 27.07 15.53
CA PRO A 516 -5.09 27.10 16.96
C PRO A 516 -6.44 26.51 17.40
N ALA A 517 -7.50 26.62 16.60
CA ALA A 517 -8.79 26.02 16.89
C ALA A 517 -8.73 24.48 16.96
N VAL A 518 -8.11 23.82 15.97
CA VAL A 518 -7.94 22.36 15.97
C VAL A 518 -7.06 21.93 17.14
N GLN A 519 -5.99 22.66 17.47
CA GLN A 519 -5.17 22.39 18.64
C GLN A 519 -5.96 22.48 19.94
N SER A 520 -6.77 23.54 20.09
CA SER A 520 -7.61 23.76 21.28
C SER A 520 -8.61 22.62 21.47
N LEU A 521 -9.28 22.20 20.39
CA LEU A 521 -10.25 21.10 20.42
C LEU A 521 -9.60 19.76 20.84
N HIS A 522 -8.40 19.48 20.35
CA HIS A 522 -7.67 18.27 20.75
C HIS A 522 -7.21 18.30 22.20
N ILE A 523 -6.80 19.45 22.70
CA ILE A 523 -6.44 19.61 24.11
C ILE A 523 -7.70 19.40 24.98
N LEU A 524 -8.81 20.03 24.63
CA LEU A 524 -10.08 19.86 25.35
C LEU A 524 -10.52 18.40 25.40
N SER A 525 -10.53 17.72 24.27
CA SER A 525 -10.93 16.30 24.21
C SER A 525 -10.08 15.41 25.13
N ARG A 526 -8.77 15.73 25.27
CA ARG A 526 -7.90 14.99 26.20
C ARG A 526 -8.14 15.36 27.67
N LEU A 527 -8.43 16.61 27.96
CA LEU A 527 -8.81 17.05 29.31
C LEU A 527 -10.13 16.39 29.74
N GLU A 528 -11.13 16.36 28.84
CA GLU A 528 -12.41 15.64 29.09
C GLU A 528 -12.15 14.15 29.40
N TYR A 529 -11.32 13.49 28.57
CA TYR A 529 -10.95 12.09 28.80
C TYR A 529 -10.27 11.88 30.17
N LEU A 530 -9.29 12.73 30.52
CA LEU A 530 -8.57 12.63 31.81
C LEU A 530 -9.48 12.94 33.01
N GLN A 531 -10.50 13.78 32.83
CA GLN A 531 -11.48 14.05 33.87
C GLN A 531 -12.40 12.83 34.10
N GLU A 532 -12.86 12.17 33.04
CA GLU A 532 -13.59 10.91 33.15
C GLU A 532 -12.72 9.81 33.77
N TYR A 533 -11.45 9.71 33.34
CA TYR A 533 -10.50 8.74 33.91
C TYR A 533 -10.29 8.95 35.43
N ARG A 534 -10.21 10.22 35.88
CA ARG A 534 -10.08 10.56 37.31
C ARG A 534 -11.23 10.07 38.16
N LYS A 535 -12.44 9.92 37.60
CA LYS A 535 -13.61 9.35 38.33
C LYS A 535 -13.40 7.89 38.65
N ALA A 536 -12.64 7.16 37.85
CA ALA A 536 -12.41 5.73 37.99
C ALA A 536 -11.05 5.36 38.60
N SER A 537 -10.05 6.22 38.46
CA SER A 537 -8.64 5.94 38.82
C SER A 537 -7.89 7.17 39.30
N THR A 538 -6.82 6.97 40.06
CA THR A 538 -5.91 8.05 40.47
C THR A 538 -5.00 8.44 39.31
N LEU A 539 -4.82 9.74 39.12
CA LEU A 539 -3.93 10.29 38.08
C LEU A 539 -2.46 10.09 38.43
N SER A 540 -1.68 9.57 37.50
CA SER A 540 -0.21 9.49 37.63
C SER A 540 0.43 10.88 37.66
N SER A 541 1.64 11.00 38.20
CA SER A 541 2.40 12.26 38.22
C SER A 541 2.62 12.83 36.79
N PHE A 542 2.79 11.96 35.79
CA PHE A 542 2.92 12.36 34.38
C PHE A 542 1.59 12.90 33.84
N GLN A 543 0.47 12.27 34.12
CA GLN A 543 -0.84 12.74 33.70
C GLN A 543 -1.17 14.11 34.33
N GLN A 544 -0.84 14.29 35.60
CA GLN A 544 -1.02 15.59 36.28
C GLN A 544 -0.14 16.68 35.68
N LEU A 545 1.12 16.41 35.35
CA LEU A 545 2.00 17.33 34.62
C LEU A 545 1.44 17.67 33.24
N SER A 546 0.98 16.64 32.51
CA SER A 546 0.39 16.83 31.17
C SER A 546 -0.87 17.70 31.21
N ILE A 547 -1.74 17.52 32.23
CA ILE A 547 -2.92 18.39 32.46
C ILE A 547 -2.48 19.84 32.63
N ALA A 548 -1.50 20.09 33.49
CA ALA A 548 -1.00 21.47 33.74
C ALA A 548 -0.45 22.10 32.45
N CYS A 549 0.34 21.35 31.68
CA CYS A 549 0.87 21.81 30.40
C CYS A 549 -0.25 22.04 29.36
N MET A 550 -1.25 21.18 29.28
CA MET A 550 -2.37 21.29 28.36
C MET A 550 -3.26 22.51 28.69
N GLN A 551 -3.58 22.76 29.96
CA GLN A 551 -4.37 23.90 30.34
C GLN A 551 -3.63 25.25 30.04
N ASN A 552 -2.33 25.33 30.35
CA ASN A 552 -1.52 26.49 30.00
C ASN A 552 -1.41 26.72 28.49
N LYS A 553 -1.24 25.63 27.71
CA LYS A 553 -1.23 25.74 26.25
C LYS A 553 -2.56 26.20 25.70
N LEU A 554 -3.67 25.71 26.26
CA LEU A 554 -5.00 26.10 25.85
C LEU A 554 -5.24 27.59 26.08
N GLN A 555 -4.87 28.11 27.26
CA GLN A 555 -4.96 29.53 27.56
C GLN A 555 -4.14 30.37 26.57
N PHE A 556 -2.93 29.93 26.23
CA PHE A 556 -2.10 30.60 25.22
C PHE A 556 -2.77 30.60 23.84
N LEU A 557 -3.37 29.47 23.41
CA LEU A 557 -4.06 29.40 22.12
C LEU A 557 -5.31 30.29 22.09
N LEU A 558 -6.05 30.35 23.20
CA LEU A 558 -7.21 31.25 23.31
C LEU A 558 -6.84 32.72 23.30
N SER A 559 -5.70 33.09 23.90
CA SER A 559 -5.19 34.48 23.78
C SER A 559 -4.80 34.79 22.34
N THR A 560 -4.11 33.92 21.67
CA THR A 560 -3.75 34.08 20.24
C THR A 560 -5.00 34.25 19.36
N LEU A 561 -6.05 33.48 19.60
CA LEU A 561 -7.32 33.63 18.87
C LEU A 561 -8.02 34.96 19.17
N LYS A 562 -7.92 35.47 20.41
CA LYS A 562 -8.45 36.79 20.78
C LYS A 562 -7.69 37.93 20.11
N ASP A 563 -6.37 37.82 20.03
CA ASP A 563 -5.53 38.84 19.38
C ASP A 563 -5.85 38.92 17.88
N ASN A 564 -6.15 37.81 17.24
CA ASN A 564 -6.57 37.76 15.83
C ASN A 564 -7.95 38.40 15.56
N ILE A 565 -8.83 38.54 16.57
CA ILE A 565 -10.13 39.24 16.44
C ILE A 565 -9.94 40.77 16.34
N ASN A 566 -8.94 41.32 17.01
CA ASN A 566 -8.68 42.77 17.07
C ASN A 566 -8.15 43.33 15.75
N GLU A 567 -7.69 42.50 14.82
CA GLU A 567 -7.36 42.89 13.46
C GLU A 567 -8.61 42.79 12.61
N GLU A 568 -9.39 43.83 12.40
CA GLU A 568 -10.60 43.98 11.54
C GLU A 568 -10.88 42.87 10.51
N ASN A 569 -11.04 41.63 10.95
CA ASN A 569 -11.22 40.47 10.10
C ASN A 569 -12.69 40.05 10.01
N SER A 570 -13.13 39.63 8.85
CA SER A 570 -14.49 39.13 8.54
C SER A 570 -14.97 37.91 9.36
N PHE A 571 -14.12 37.38 10.24
CA PHE A 571 -14.38 36.16 11.05
C PHE A 571 -14.54 36.46 12.56
N SER A 572 -14.66 37.75 12.98
CA SER A 572 -14.72 38.12 14.40
C SER A 572 -15.87 37.41 15.14
N GLU A 573 -17.08 37.40 14.61
CA GLU A 573 -18.25 36.76 15.23
C GLU A 573 -18.10 35.25 15.39
N THR A 574 -17.55 34.56 14.37
CA THR A 574 -17.31 33.12 14.45
C THR A 574 -16.26 32.75 15.48
N THR A 575 -15.20 33.54 15.52
CA THR A 575 -14.12 33.35 16.50
C THR A 575 -14.61 33.61 17.93
N GLU A 576 -15.45 34.64 18.14
CA GLU A 576 -16.06 34.91 19.43
C GLU A 576 -16.99 33.75 19.87
N ASN A 577 -17.84 33.25 18.98
CA ASN A 577 -18.72 32.13 19.27
C ASN A 577 -17.92 30.85 19.57
N PHE A 578 -16.84 30.61 18.84
CA PHE A 578 -15.92 29.50 19.11
C PHE A 578 -15.26 29.65 20.47
N LEU A 579 -14.73 30.85 20.81
CA LEU A 579 -14.10 31.13 22.08
C LEU A 579 -15.08 30.98 23.26
N LYS A 580 -16.32 31.45 23.13
CA LYS A 580 -17.37 31.22 24.12
C LYS A 580 -17.63 29.74 24.38
N ALA A 581 -17.77 28.97 23.31
CA ALA A 581 -18.01 27.53 23.41
C ALA A 581 -16.80 26.78 24.03
N VAL A 582 -15.56 27.10 23.61
CA VAL A 582 -14.35 26.49 24.19
C VAL A 582 -14.19 26.85 25.68
N ASN A 583 -14.48 28.07 26.07
CA ASN A 583 -14.43 28.50 27.47
C ASN A 583 -15.49 27.79 28.32
N GLN A 584 -16.69 27.56 27.78
CA GLN A 584 -17.71 26.76 28.46
C GLN A 584 -17.24 25.32 28.69
N HIS A 585 -16.74 24.64 27.67
CA HIS A 585 -16.18 23.30 27.83
C HIS A 585 -14.99 23.25 28.79
N LEU A 586 -14.11 24.28 28.73
CA LEU A 586 -12.98 24.36 29.66
C LEU A 586 -13.46 24.46 31.11
N ASN A 587 -14.50 25.27 31.40
CA ASN A 587 -15.05 25.39 32.74
C ASN A 587 -15.64 24.04 33.25
N GLU A 588 -16.20 23.24 32.35
CA GLU A 588 -16.75 21.93 32.66
C GLU A 588 -15.66 20.87 32.91
N CYS A 589 -14.50 20.94 32.21
CA CYS A 589 -13.40 19.98 32.30
C CYS A 589 -12.10 20.53 32.93
N SER A 590 -12.15 21.69 33.59
CA SER A 590 -10.99 22.26 34.23
C SER A 590 -10.56 21.49 35.49
N PHE A 591 -9.24 21.44 35.69
CA PHE A 591 -8.63 20.91 36.91
C PHE A 591 -8.11 22.05 37.74
N ASP A 592 -8.24 21.93 39.06
CA ASP A 592 -7.58 22.85 39.97
C ASP A 592 -6.07 22.55 39.97
N LEU A 593 -5.28 23.45 39.36
CA LEU A 593 -3.83 23.30 39.23
C LEU A 593 -3.13 23.29 40.60
N SER A 594 -3.73 23.92 41.62
CA SER A 594 -3.15 23.97 42.98
C SER A 594 -3.26 22.62 43.72
N ALA A 595 -4.22 21.80 43.32
CA ALA A 595 -4.45 20.47 43.87
C ALA A 595 -3.63 19.36 43.15
N LEU A 596 -2.89 19.68 42.09
CA LEU A 596 -2.09 18.71 41.34
C LEU A 596 -0.69 18.61 41.91
N HIS A 597 -0.23 17.37 42.13
CA HIS A 597 1.11 17.08 42.63
C HIS A 597 1.98 16.49 41.50
N TYR A 598 2.77 17.33 40.84
CA TYR A 598 3.70 16.96 39.78
C TYR A 598 5.07 17.57 39.94
N LYS A 599 6.10 16.92 39.39
CA LYS A 599 7.45 17.52 39.33
C LYS A 599 7.48 18.58 38.25
N LYS A 600 8.04 19.76 38.61
CA LYS A 600 8.27 20.85 37.65
C LYS A 600 9.24 20.38 36.55
N GLU A 601 9.01 20.80 35.33
CA GLU A 601 9.93 20.54 34.23
C GLU A 601 11.21 21.36 34.34
N HIS A 602 12.32 20.81 33.90
CA HIS A 602 13.62 21.48 33.81
C HIS A 602 14.06 21.53 32.36
N CYS A 603 14.65 22.64 31.94
CA CYS A 603 15.15 22.80 30.58
C CYS A 603 16.25 21.77 30.29
N ASN A 604 16.12 20.97 29.23
CA ASN A 604 17.09 19.95 28.83
C ASN A 604 18.48 20.54 28.48
N VAL A 605 18.60 21.84 28.27
CA VAL A 605 19.86 22.53 27.90
C VAL A 605 20.55 23.13 29.10
N CYS A 606 19.83 23.84 29.97
CA CYS A 606 20.42 24.59 31.07
C CYS A 606 20.00 24.12 32.47
N ASN A 607 19.15 23.11 32.55
CA ASN A 607 18.60 22.50 33.75
C ASN A 607 17.83 23.46 34.69
N GLU A 608 17.49 24.68 34.20
CA GLU A 608 16.65 25.58 34.97
C GLU A 608 15.19 25.20 34.93
N THR A 609 14.47 25.50 36.00
CA THR A 609 13.02 25.23 36.08
C THR A 609 12.28 26.03 35.01
N ILE A 610 11.42 25.36 34.25
CA ILE A 610 10.61 25.97 33.20
C ILE A 610 9.45 26.71 33.85
N ASN A 611 9.31 27.99 33.52
CA ASN A 611 8.13 28.73 33.90
C ASN A 611 6.95 28.37 32.96
N MET A 612 5.88 27.83 33.53
CA MET A 612 4.70 27.40 32.76
C MET A 612 3.99 28.54 32.03
N ASN A 613 4.21 29.83 32.47
CA ASN A 613 3.64 30.99 31.79
C ASN A 613 4.36 31.31 30.46
N ILE A 614 5.59 30.84 30.28
CA ILE A 614 6.38 31.03 29.04
C ILE A 614 6.52 29.65 28.40
N PHE A 615 5.50 29.26 27.66
CA PHE A 615 5.32 27.87 27.21
C PHE A 615 6.45 27.31 26.31
N ASN A 616 7.05 28.16 25.47
CA ASN A 616 7.99 27.72 24.43
C ASN A 616 9.46 28.04 24.71
N LYS A 617 9.79 28.72 25.82
CA LYS A 617 11.16 29.14 26.16
C LYS A 617 11.43 29.03 27.64
N CYS A 618 12.67 28.75 28.04
CA CYS A 618 13.10 28.86 29.41
C CYS A 618 13.56 30.30 29.73
N SER A 619 13.90 30.59 31.02
CA SER A 619 14.43 31.88 31.48
C SER A 619 15.66 32.34 30.68
N LYS A 620 16.51 31.40 30.23
CA LYS A 620 17.70 31.69 29.39
C LYS A 620 17.38 31.67 27.88
N GLN A 621 16.12 31.78 27.47
CA GLN A 621 15.66 31.84 26.08
C GLN A 621 15.91 30.58 25.24
N HIS A 622 16.29 29.43 25.84
CA HIS A 622 16.34 28.18 25.08
C HIS A 622 14.94 27.75 24.64
N VAL A 623 14.81 27.38 23.37
CA VAL A 623 13.54 26.93 22.81
C VAL A 623 13.22 25.55 23.36
N ILE A 624 12.02 25.40 23.91
CA ILE A 624 11.52 24.15 24.47
C ILE A 624 10.65 23.46 23.42
N GLN A 625 11.09 22.29 22.95
CA GLN A 625 10.28 21.45 22.09
C GLN A 625 9.24 20.72 22.94
N ARG A 626 7.98 20.76 22.52
CA ARG A 626 6.85 20.18 23.22
C ARG A 626 6.26 19.01 22.47
N CYS A 627 5.86 17.99 23.21
CA CYS A 627 5.10 16.88 22.67
C CYS A 627 3.72 17.36 22.21
N SER A 628 3.35 17.14 20.97
CA SER A 628 2.03 17.54 20.45
C SER A 628 0.86 16.81 21.13
N VAL A 629 1.14 15.69 21.77
CA VAL A 629 0.18 14.84 22.45
C VAL A 629 0.00 15.23 23.90
N SER A 630 1.05 15.17 24.70
CA SER A 630 1.01 15.42 26.15
C SER A 630 1.25 16.89 26.54
N GLN A 631 1.73 17.70 25.60
CA GLN A 631 2.21 19.07 25.81
C GLN A 631 3.41 19.22 26.78
N THR A 632 3.96 18.11 27.27
CA THR A 632 5.17 18.10 28.08
C THR A 632 6.41 18.31 27.22
N GLN A 633 7.54 18.67 27.85
CA GLN A 633 8.81 18.81 27.17
C GLN A 633 9.24 17.49 26.52
N LEU A 634 9.74 17.56 25.28
CA LEU A 634 10.29 16.41 24.59
C LEU A 634 11.68 16.05 25.12
N PRO A 635 12.01 14.76 25.22
CA PRO A 635 13.39 14.32 25.47
C PRO A 635 14.28 14.77 24.31
N LEU A 636 15.60 14.83 24.56
CA LEU A 636 16.58 15.19 23.51
C LEU A 636 16.65 14.12 22.43
N PHE A 637 16.49 12.86 22.81
CA PHE A 637 16.52 11.69 21.94
C PHE A 637 15.18 10.95 22.01
N GLN A 638 14.96 10.01 21.10
CA GLN A 638 13.74 9.18 21.05
C GLN A 638 12.46 10.02 20.83
N LYS A 639 12.42 10.71 19.70
CA LYS A 639 11.27 11.47 19.28
C LYS A 639 10.54 10.76 18.16
N CYS A 640 9.23 10.99 18.12
CA CYS A 640 8.41 10.67 16.96
C CYS A 640 8.01 11.96 16.25
N TYR A 641 7.83 11.89 14.96
CA TYR A 641 7.33 13.02 14.19
C TYR A 641 6.19 12.58 13.28
N CYS A 642 5.33 13.52 12.95
CA CYS A 642 4.30 13.32 11.95
C CYS A 642 4.88 13.56 10.55
N PRO A 643 4.85 12.58 9.64
CA PRO A 643 5.41 12.74 8.29
C PRO A 643 4.67 13.81 7.46
N GLN A 644 3.44 14.17 7.84
CA GLN A 644 2.62 15.13 7.12
C GLN A 644 2.79 16.57 7.61
N CYS A 645 2.82 16.82 8.91
CA CYS A 645 2.83 18.18 9.49
C CYS A 645 4.02 18.47 10.38
N TYR A 646 4.94 17.53 10.53
CA TYR A 646 6.15 17.61 11.37
C TYR A 646 5.90 17.88 12.85
N ALA A 647 4.67 17.69 13.33
CA ALA A 647 4.39 17.74 14.74
C ALA A 647 5.20 16.65 15.48
N LEU A 648 5.90 17.07 16.52
CA LEU A 648 6.76 16.19 17.31
C LEU A 648 5.98 15.56 18.47
N ALA A 649 6.32 14.34 18.83
CA ALA A 649 5.82 13.66 20.01
C ALA A 649 6.97 12.87 20.70
N SER A 650 6.75 12.47 21.93
CA SER A 650 7.65 11.54 22.62
C SER A 650 7.56 10.14 21.99
N SER A 651 8.60 9.31 22.16
CA SER A 651 8.68 7.96 21.55
C SER A 651 7.45 7.11 21.84
N LEU A 652 7.11 6.25 20.87
CA LEU A 652 6.04 5.24 20.96
C LEU A 652 6.24 4.23 22.11
N GLU A 653 7.48 4.00 22.52
CA GLU A 653 7.82 3.12 23.65
C GLU A 653 7.47 3.73 25.01
N ASN A 654 7.14 5.04 25.05
CA ASN A 654 6.80 5.66 26.31
C ASN A 654 5.44 5.16 26.81
N GLN A 655 5.48 4.25 27.76
CA GLN A 655 4.31 3.63 28.38
C GLN A 655 3.33 4.66 28.96
N LEU A 656 3.84 5.82 29.42
CA LEU A 656 3.04 6.91 29.96
C LEU A 656 2.15 7.59 28.92
N LEU A 657 2.58 7.60 27.63
CA LEU A 657 1.74 8.12 26.55
C LEU A 657 0.61 7.15 26.18
N LYS A 658 0.85 5.84 26.30
CA LYS A 658 -0.18 4.81 26.08
C LYS A 658 -1.30 4.95 27.13
N GLU A 659 -0.98 5.31 28.35
CA GLU A 659 -1.95 5.56 29.41
C GLU A 659 -2.87 6.74 29.07
N LEU A 660 -2.37 7.80 28.46
CA LEU A 660 -3.14 8.97 28.02
C LEU A 660 -4.19 8.64 26.95
N PHE A 661 -4.00 7.57 26.20
CA PHE A 661 -4.87 7.15 25.11
C PHE A 661 -5.68 5.89 25.42
N GLY A 662 -5.77 5.48 26.67
CA GLY A 662 -6.57 4.31 27.06
C GLY A 662 -6.07 2.99 26.51
N GLY A 663 -4.75 2.83 26.33
CA GLY A 663 -4.15 1.59 25.86
C GLY A 663 -4.13 1.40 24.35
N HIS A 664 -4.40 2.42 23.55
CA HIS A 664 -4.27 2.34 22.08
C HIS A 664 -2.81 2.14 21.68
N GLU A 665 -2.54 1.10 20.93
CA GLU A 665 -1.18 0.66 20.54
C GLU A 665 -0.42 1.66 19.66
N MET A 666 -1.10 2.58 18.97
CA MET A 666 -0.49 3.47 17.99
C MET A 666 -0.76 4.94 18.30
N LEU A 667 0.32 5.72 18.40
CA LEU A 667 0.23 7.17 18.55
C LEU A 667 -0.10 7.83 17.20
N LYS A 668 -1.16 8.64 17.21
CA LYS A 668 -1.63 9.40 16.06
C LYS A 668 -1.29 10.87 16.25
N CYS A 669 -0.95 11.55 15.16
CA CYS A 669 -0.79 13.00 15.17
C CYS A 669 -2.11 13.68 15.52
N THR A 670 -2.05 14.60 16.47
CA THR A 670 -3.23 15.35 16.94
C THR A 670 -3.79 16.31 15.90
N PHE A 671 -2.98 16.71 14.91
CA PHE A 671 -3.39 17.68 13.88
C PHE A 671 -3.90 17.03 12.60
N CYS A 672 -3.34 15.88 12.19
CA CYS A 672 -3.65 15.27 10.93
C CYS A 672 -3.98 13.76 11.02
N ARG A 673 -4.00 13.15 12.19
CA ARG A 673 -4.29 11.72 12.41
C ARG A 673 -3.37 10.74 11.69
N PHE A 674 -2.29 11.17 11.05
CA PHE A 674 -1.28 10.25 10.53
C PHE A 674 -0.57 9.56 11.70
N LEU A 675 -0.15 8.33 11.46
CA LEU A 675 0.71 7.64 12.41
C LEU A 675 2.02 8.39 12.59
N LEU A 676 2.44 8.51 13.85
CA LEU A 676 3.74 9.08 14.18
C LEU A 676 4.82 8.06 13.87
N THR A 677 5.89 8.50 13.22
CA THR A 677 7.06 7.68 12.92
C THR A 677 8.20 8.04 13.87
N GLU A 678 8.96 7.04 14.31
CA GLU A 678 10.10 7.28 15.17
C GLU A 678 11.23 7.98 14.40
N ASP A 679 11.84 8.95 15.07
CA ASP A 679 13.04 9.62 14.58
C ASP A 679 14.24 8.77 15.03
N THR A 680 14.72 7.92 14.14
CA THR A 680 15.86 7.02 14.39
C THR A 680 17.17 7.74 14.04
N TYR A 681 17.50 8.80 14.76
CA TYR A 681 18.84 9.41 14.70
C TYR A 681 19.77 8.77 15.72
#